data_edfd2bcf09b6e33371c7612006679f48
#
_entry.id   edfd2bcf09b6e33371c7612006679f48
#
_cell.length_a   1.000
_cell.length_b   1.000
_cell.length_c   1.000
_cell.angle_alpha   90.00
_cell.angle_beta   90.00
_cell.angle_gamma   90.00
#
_symmetry.space_group_name_H-M   'P 1'
#
loop_
_entity.id
_entity.type
_entity.pdbx_description
1 polymer ?
#
loop_
_entity_poly.entity_id
_entity_poly.type
_entity_poly.pdbx_seq_one_letter_code
_entity_poly.pdbx_strand_id
1 'polypeptide(L)'
;MATTSLDLAKVRNIGIMAHIDAGKTTTTERILFYTGVSYKIGEVHDGAATMDWMEQEQERGITITSAATTCHWPLEDVDHTINIIDTPGHVDFTVEVERSLRVLDGAVTVFDGVAGVEPQSETVWRQADRYGVPRICFVNKLDRTGAEFHRCVDMIVDRLGAQPLVMQLPIGAEADFKGVVDLVTMKAFVWSAEATKGEMYDVVDIPDTHTEAAEEYRGKLLEAVAENDEEIMELYLEGEEPSVEQLYAAIRRITIASGKSEGTTVTPVFCGTAFKNKGVQPLLDAVVRYLPSPVDIEAIEGHDVKDPEVVVKRKPSDDEPLSALAFKIMSDPHLGKLTFVRVYSGRLESGSSVLNSVKGKKERIGKIYRMHANKREEIESVGAGDIVAVMGLKQTTTGETLSDDKNPVILESMDFPAPVIQVAIEPKSKGDQEKLGVAIQRLAEEDPSFQVHSDEETGQTIIGGMGELHLEVLVDRMRREFRVEANVGKPQVAYRETIRKAVERVDYTHKKQTGGTGQFAKVQIGIEPLEGGDTSYEFVNKVTGGRIPKEYIPSVDAGAQEAMQFGILAGYEMTGVRVILHDGAYHEVDSSELAFKIAGSQAFKEAARKASPVLLEPMMAVEVTTPEDYMGEVIGDINSRRGQIQAMEERAGARVVKGLVPLSEMFGYVGDLRSKTSGRASYSMQFDSYAEVPRNVAEEIIAKAKGE
;
A
#
# COMPACT_ATOMS: atom_id res chain seq x y z
N MET A 1 2.81 37.09 -9.72
CA MET A 1 3.40 36.84 -8.39
C MET A 1 4.62 35.97 -8.60
N ALA A 2 5.72 36.21 -7.90
CA ALA A 2 6.97 35.50 -8.14
C ALA A 2 6.77 34.00 -7.77
N THR A 3 7.03 33.13 -8.71
CA THR A 3 7.15 31.69 -8.48
C THR A 3 8.36 31.45 -7.56
N THR A 4 8.13 31.36 -6.27
CA THR A 4 9.17 30.96 -5.32
C THR A 4 9.45 29.49 -5.59
N SER A 5 10.63 29.16 -6.15
CA SER A 5 11.06 27.76 -6.22
C SER A 5 11.18 27.25 -4.79
N LEU A 6 10.58 26.09 -4.53
CA LEU A 6 10.64 25.43 -3.23
C LEU A 6 12.11 25.03 -2.97
N ASP A 7 12.65 25.35 -1.80
CA ASP A 7 13.96 24.85 -1.39
C ASP A 7 13.82 23.37 -1.01
N LEU A 8 14.18 22.47 -1.92
CA LEU A 8 13.99 21.04 -1.78
C LEU A 8 14.63 20.44 -0.52
N ALA A 9 15.71 21.03 -0.05
CA ALA A 9 16.36 20.58 1.20
C ALA A 9 15.47 20.79 2.44
N LYS A 10 14.51 21.71 2.34
CA LYS A 10 13.54 22.04 3.41
C LYS A 10 12.21 21.31 3.27
N VAL A 11 12.07 20.45 2.29
CA VAL A 11 10.83 19.66 2.07
C VAL A 11 10.96 18.31 2.74
N ARG A 12 9.86 17.83 3.33
CA ARG A 12 9.70 16.46 3.83
C ARG A 12 8.39 15.88 3.30
N ASN A 13 8.46 14.80 2.55
CA ASN A 13 7.29 14.06 2.09
C ASN A 13 7.17 12.80 2.92
N ILE A 14 6.27 12.82 3.89
CA ILE A 14 6.18 11.75 4.88
C ILE A 14 4.83 11.06 4.88
N GLY A 15 4.85 9.76 5.23
CA GLY A 15 3.66 9.00 5.57
C GLY A 15 3.57 8.74 7.06
N ILE A 16 2.37 8.65 7.59
CA ILE A 16 2.13 8.18 8.96
C ILE A 16 1.52 6.79 8.87
N MET A 17 2.25 5.81 9.35
CA MET A 17 1.90 4.39 9.31
C MET A 17 1.61 3.88 10.71
N ALA A 18 0.59 3.04 10.85
CA ALA A 18 0.25 2.43 12.14
C ALA A 18 -0.73 1.27 11.93
N HIS A 19 -0.82 0.37 12.91
CA HIS A 19 -1.97 -0.52 13.00
C HIS A 19 -3.24 0.23 13.45
N ILE A 20 -4.37 -0.43 13.36
CA ILE A 20 -5.66 0.09 13.83
C ILE A 20 -5.53 0.45 15.31
N ASP A 21 -6.10 1.59 15.69
CA ASP A 21 -6.11 2.10 17.07
C ASP A 21 -4.74 2.47 17.69
N ALA A 22 -3.61 2.40 16.98
CA ALA A 22 -2.33 2.89 17.53
C ALA A 22 -2.31 4.40 17.81
N GLY A 23 -3.29 5.13 17.30
CA GLY A 23 -3.40 6.58 17.45
C GLY A 23 -2.80 7.35 16.27
N LYS A 24 -2.78 6.75 15.08
CA LYS A 24 -2.34 7.39 13.84
C LYS A 24 -3.04 8.73 13.60
N THR A 25 -4.37 8.72 13.43
CA THR A 25 -5.17 9.93 13.18
C THR A 25 -5.01 10.95 14.30
N THR A 26 -4.96 10.50 15.56
CA THR A 26 -4.70 11.39 16.70
C THR A 26 -3.34 12.09 16.58
N THR A 27 -2.30 11.36 16.20
CA THR A 27 -0.95 11.92 15.99
C THR A 27 -0.96 12.93 14.84
N THR A 28 -1.59 12.59 13.71
CA THR A 28 -1.74 13.48 12.56
C THR A 28 -2.49 14.76 12.92
N GLU A 29 -3.61 14.66 13.63
CA GLU A 29 -4.38 15.83 14.08
C GLU A 29 -3.58 16.75 15.03
N ARG A 30 -2.71 16.19 15.87
CA ARG A 30 -1.80 16.98 16.73
C ARG A 30 -0.72 17.67 15.92
N ILE A 31 -0.19 17.01 14.90
CA ILE A 31 0.75 17.64 13.95
C ILE A 31 0.07 18.83 13.26
N LEU A 32 -1.15 18.65 12.73
CA LEU A 32 -1.89 19.73 12.08
C LEU A 32 -2.22 20.89 13.02
N PHE A 33 -2.47 20.61 14.29
CA PHE A 33 -2.71 21.63 15.31
C PHE A 33 -1.44 22.44 15.60
N TYR A 34 -0.31 21.78 15.87
CA TYR A 34 0.96 22.47 16.19
C TYR A 34 1.55 23.23 15.01
N THR A 35 1.29 22.79 13.81
CA THR A 35 1.70 23.48 12.56
C THR A 35 0.72 24.61 12.15
N GLY A 36 -0.35 24.83 12.94
CA GLY A 36 -1.32 25.90 12.68
C GLY A 36 -2.27 25.68 11.51
N VAL A 37 -2.28 24.49 10.90
CA VAL A 37 -3.21 24.12 9.82
C VAL A 37 -4.63 23.97 10.37
N SER A 38 -4.78 23.40 11.57
CA SER A 38 -6.05 23.31 12.30
C SER A 38 -6.05 24.25 13.52
N TYR A 39 -7.15 24.98 13.72
CA TYR A 39 -7.34 25.83 14.89
C TYR A 39 -7.92 25.09 16.11
N LYS A 40 -8.42 23.90 15.89
CA LYS A 40 -8.98 23.05 16.93
C LYS A 40 -8.28 21.70 16.88
N ILE A 41 -8.10 21.12 18.04
CA ILE A 41 -7.69 19.74 18.18
C ILE A 41 -8.87 18.87 17.75
N GLY A 42 -8.75 18.18 16.61
CA GLY A 42 -9.75 17.21 16.15
C GLY A 42 -9.68 15.95 17.02
N GLU A 43 -10.79 15.58 17.64
CA GLU A 43 -10.91 14.31 18.37
C GLU A 43 -11.58 13.28 17.48
N VAL A 44 -10.91 12.13 17.31
CA VAL A 44 -11.41 11.03 16.46
C VAL A 44 -12.75 10.50 17.00
N HIS A 45 -12.88 10.37 18.33
CA HIS A 45 -14.09 9.88 18.97
C HIS A 45 -15.31 10.80 18.82
N ASP A 46 -15.08 12.08 18.55
CA ASP A 46 -16.14 13.06 18.34
C ASP A 46 -16.49 13.25 16.86
N GLY A 47 -15.85 12.49 15.96
CA GLY A 47 -15.99 12.63 14.50
C GLY A 47 -15.50 13.98 13.97
N ALA A 48 -14.59 14.63 14.69
CA ALA A 48 -14.10 15.97 14.40
C ALA A 48 -12.70 15.98 13.76
N ALA A 49 -12.15 14.82 13.40
CA ALA A 49 -10.86 14.70 12.77
C ALA A 49 -10.88 15.31 11.36
N THR A 50 -9.89 16.14 11.06
CA THR A 50 -9.81 16.92 9.81
C THR A 50 -9.35 16.04 8.64
N MET A 51 -8.54 15.03 8.91
CA MET A 51 -8.00 14.12 7.89
C MET A 51 -9.00 13.02 7.52
N ASP A 52 -9.84 12.58 8.45
CA ASP A 52 -10.91 11.62 8.20
C ASP A 52 -12.14 12.39 7.64
N TRP A 53 -12.10 12.72 6.36
CA TRP A 53 -13.10 13.58 5.72
C TRP A 53 -14.37 12.84 5.28
N MET A 54 -14.31 11.51 5.16
CA MET A 54 -15.47 10.69 4.81
C MET A 54 -16.35 10.45 6.05
N GLU A 55 -17.67 10.53 5.87
CA GLU A 55 -18.61 10.19 6.95
C GLU A 55 -18.36 8.78 7.52
N GLN A 56 -18.00 7.83 6.67
CA GLN A 56 -17.69 6.45 7.04
C GLN A 56 -16.43 6.33 7.90
N GLU A 57 -15.39 7.15 7.63
CA GLU A 57 -14.19 7.21 8.46
C GLU A 57 -14.53 7.71 9.85
N GLN A 58 -15.34 8.76 9.92
CA GLN A 58 -15.79 9.34 11.19
C GLN A 58 -16.71 8.41 11.97
N GLU A 59 -17.66 7.73 11.32
CA GLU A 59 -18.57 6.77 11.94
C GLU A 59 -17.86 5.53 12.47
N ARG A 60 -16.84 5.04 11.76
CA ARG A 60 -16.12 3.81 12.08
C ARG A 60 -14.86 4.07 12.93
N GLY A 61 -14.37 5.30 12.96
CA GLY A 61 -13.12 5.69 13.65
C GLY A 61 -11.87 5.13 13.00
N ILE A 62 -11.90 4.82 11.69
CA ILE A 62 -10.78 4.28 10.92
C ILE A 62 -10.53 5.11 9.68
N THR A 63 -9.28 5.31 9.31
CA THR A 63 -8.91 5.89 8.02
C THR A 63 -9.09 4.84 6.92
N ILE A 64 -9.86 5.19 5.89
CA ILE A 64 -10.19 4.34 4.75
C ILE A 64 -9.36 4.77 3.54
N THR A 65 -9.32 6.07 3.26
CA THR A 65 -8.58 6.62 2.13
C THR A 65 -7.42 7.48 2.60
N SER A 66 -6.29 7.41 1.90
CA SER A 66 -5.17 8.29 2.19
C SER A 66 -5.55 9.74 1.93
N ALA A 67 -5.21 10.64 2.85
CA ALA A 67 -5.37 12.08 2.68
C ALA A 67 -3.98 12.73 2.62
N ALA A 68 -3.82 13.71 1.72
CA ALA A 68 -2.57 14.46 1.62
C ALA A 68 -2.79 15.89 2.10
N THR A 69 -1.90 16.38 2.93
CA THR A 69 -1.92 17.76 3.42
C THR A 69 -0.53 18.32 3.54
N THR A 70 -0.40 19.64 3.32
CA THR A 70 0.85 20.38 3.47
C THR A 70 0.79 21.24 4.73
N CYS A 71 1.84 21.17 5.53
CA CYS A 71 2.01 22.00 6.72
C CYS A 71 3.45 22.55 6.80
N HIS A 72 3.69 23.49 7.72
CA HIS A 72 4.97 24.13 7.93
C HIS A 72 5.43 23.96 9.36
N TRP A 73 6.71 23.68 9.55
CA TRP A 73 7.32 23.55 10.86
C TRP A 73 8.64 24.30 10.95
N PRO A 74 8.73 25.33 11.83
CA PRO A 74 9.97 26.04 12.07
C PRO A 74 10.90 25.22 12.97
N LEU A 75 12.13 25.02 12.53
CA LEU A 75 13.20 24.42 13.34
C LEU A 75 14.43 25.31 13.21
N GLU A 76 14.99 25.80 14.35
CA GLU A 76 16.15 26.67 14.40
C GLU A 76 16.01 27.91 13.47
N ASP A 77 14.85 28.57 13.53
CA ASP A 77 14.47 29.75 12.70
C ASP A 77 14.40 29.47 11.18
N VAL A 78 14.48 28.20 10.76
CA VAL A 78 14.28 27.78 9.38
C VAL A 78 12.90 27.14 9.22
N ASP A 79 12.10 27.66 8.32
CA ASP A 79 10.78 27.10 8.01
C ASP A 79 10.91 25.91 7.05
N HIS A 80 10.30 24.77 7.41
CA HIS A 80 10.29 23.55 6.62
C HIS A 80 8.87 23.22 6.16
N THR A 81 8.75 22.77 4.92
CA THR A 81 7.49 22.30 4.35
C THR A 81 7.38 20.80 4.55
N ILE A 82 6.31 20.34 5.19
CA ILE A 82 6.03 18.93 5.41
C ILE A 82 4.75 18.57 4.68
N ASN A 83 4.86 17.70 3.68
CA ASN A 83 3.74 17.07 3.02
C ASN A 83 3.45 15.74 3.75
N ILE A 84 2.28 15.63 4.34
CA ILE A 84 1.87 14.44 5.09
C ILE A 84 0.86 13.67 4.26
N ILE A 85 1.11 12.38 4.07
CA ILE A 85 0.13 11.43 3.54
C ILE A 85 -0.30 10.53 4.67
N ASP A 86 -1.55 10.67 5.12
CA ASP A 86 -2.15 9.80 6.12
C ASP A 86 -2.59 8.50 5.44
N THR A 87 -2.06 7.36 5.89
CA THR A 87 -2.30 6.06 5.26
C THR A 87 -3.30 5.24 6.06
N PRO A 88 -4.18 4.43 5.42
CA PRO A 88 -5.04 3.51 6.15
C PRO A 88 -4.24 2.52 7.00
N GLY A 89 -4.83 2.11 8.13
CA GLY A 89 -4.25 1.08 9.01
C GLY A 89 -4.86 -0.31 8.83
N HIS A 90 -5.93 -0.44 8.03
CA HIS A 90 -6.67 -1.70 7.88
C HIS A 90 -6.16 -2.50 6.67
N VAL A 91 -6.05 -3.82 6.84
CA VAL A 91 -5.52 -4.73 5.81
C VAL A 91 -6.32 -4.75 4.50
N ASP A 92 -7.63 -4.49 4.56
CA ASP A 92 -8.48 -4.42 3.36
C ASP A 92 -8.12 -3.23 2.45
N PHE A 93 -7.34 -2.27 2.98
CA PHE A 93 -6.89 -1.07 2.27
C PHE A 93 -5.37 -1.05 2.02
N THR A 94 -4.73 -2.21 1.96
CA THR A 94 -3.27 -2.33 1.71
C THR A 94 -2.83 -1.64 0.43
N VAL A 95 -3.68 -1.62 -0.60
CA VAL A 95 -3.41 -0.92 -1.86
C VAL A 95 -3.25 0.58 -1.66
N GLU A 96 -4.05 1.20 -0.76
CA GLU A 96 -3.89 2.61 -0.40
C GLU A 96 -2.55 2.87 0.31
N VAL A 97 -2.10 1.92 1.15
CA VAL A 97 -0.79 2.00 1.82
C VAL A 97 0.33 1.91 0.79
N GLU A 98 0.30 0.95 -0.12
CA GLU A 98 1.32 0.78 -1.16
C GLU A 98 1.42 2.00 -2.08
N ARG A 99 0.29 2.55 -2.51
CA ARG A 99 0.25 3.80 -3.30
C ARG A 99 0.93 4.96 -2.58
N SER A 100 0.66 5.07 -1.30
CA SER A 100 1.25 6.12 -0.46
C SER A 100 2.76 5.91 -0.31
N LEU A 101 3.20 4.70 0.06
CA LEU A 101 4.61 4.37 0.25
C LEU A 101 5.47 4.65 -0.99
N ARG A 102 4.92 4.45 -2.18
CA ARG A 102 5.63 4.68 -3.45
C ARG A 102 6.03 6.14 -3.67
N VAL A 103 5.32 7.08 -3.07
CA VAL A 103 5.54 8.53 -3.27
C VAL A 103 6.14 9.23 -2.05
N LEU A 104 6.38 8.51 -0.97
CA LEU A 104 6.99 9.04 0.24
C LEU A 104 8.52 9.03 0.16
N ASP A 105 9.13 10.03 0.80
CA ASP A 105 10.57 10.08 1.01
C ASP A 105 10.94 9.46 2.36
N GLY A 106 10.03 9.50 3.34
CA GLY A 106 10.21 8.92 4.66
C GLY A 106 8.89 8.64 5.36
N ALA A 107 8.92 7.97 6.48
CA ALA A 107 7.71 7.62 7.23
C ALA A 107 7.88 7.74 8.75
N VAL A 108 6.75 7.97 9.42
CA VAL A 108 6.61 7.87 10.88
C VAL A 108 5.77 6.64 11.18
N THR A 109 6.35 5.66 11.86
CA THR A 109 5.62 4.45 12.28
C THR A 109 5.18 4.62 13.73
N VAL A 110 3.86 4.60 13.95
CA VAL A 110 3.27 4.78 15.29
C VAL A 110 2.92 3.43 15.87
N PHE A 111 3.48 3.11 17.04
CA PHE A 111 3.19 1.91 17.82
C PHE A 111 2.35 2.25 19.05
N ASP A 112 1.48 1.33 19.46
CA ASP A 112 0.75 1.42 20.71
C ASP A 112 1.63 0.95 21.87
N GLY A 113 1.84 1.78 22.89
CA GLY A 113 2.64 1.44 24.06
C GLY A 113 2.10 0.23 24.85
N VAL A 114 0.81 -0.09 24.70
CA VAL A 114 0.17 -1.26 25.34
C VAL A 114 0.23 -2.50 24.44
N ALA A 115 -0.14 -2.38 23.17
CA ALA A 115 -0.17 -3.52 22.23
C ALA A 115 1.22 -3.85 21.66
N GLY A 116 2.07 -2.84 21.49
CA GLY A 116 3.39 -2.98 20.86
C GLY A 116 3.29 -3.16 19.34
N VAL A 117 4.09 -4.08 18.80
CA VAL A 117 4.06 -4.44 17.37
C VAL A 117 2.97 -5.48 17.12
N GLU A 118 2.02 -5.15 16.26
CA GLU A 118 0.94 -6.03 15.82
C GLU A 118 1.16 -6.53 14.39
N PRO A 119 0.45 -7.57 13.90
CA PRO A 119 0.63 -8.13 12.56
C PRO A 119 0.47 -7.10 11.44
N GLN A 120 -0.45 -6.17 11.62
CA GLN A 120 -0.65 -5.07 10.67
C GLN A 120 0.57 -4.15 10.62
N SER A 121 1.22 -3.92 11.76
CA SER A 121 2.49 -3.18 11.82
C SER A 121 3.59 -3.90 11.04
N GLU A 122 3.68 -5.23 11.18
CA GLU A 122 4.65 -6.06 10.44
C GLU A 122 4.42 -5.99 8.93
N THR A 123 3.14 -6.02 8.50
CA THR A 123 2.79 -5.93 7.08
C THR A 123 3.18 -4.60 6.48
N VAL A 124 2.79 -3.49 7.12
CA VAL A 124 3.14 -2.14 6.64
C VAL A 124 4.65 -1.91 6.71
N TRP A 125 5.33 -2.48 7.70
CA TRP A 125 6.78 -2.42 7.82
C TRP A 125 7.47 -3.10 6.62
N ARG A 126 7.07 -4.34 6.28
CA ARG A 126 7.61 -5.07 5.12
C ARG A 126 7.32 -4.35 3.79
N GLN A 127 6.14 -3.73 3.66
CA GLN A 127 5.85 -2.90 2.50
C GLN A 127 6.80 -1.69 2.42
N ALA A 128 7.06 -1.02 3.55
CA ALA A 128 8.01 0.08 3.58
C ALA A 128 9.46 -0.37 3.26
N ASP A 129 9.87 -1.58 3.68
CA ASP A 129 11.15 -2.17 3.29
C ASP A 129 11.23 -2.40 1.78
N ARG A 130 10.17 -2.96 1.18
CA ARG A 130 10.08 -3.19 -0.27
C ARG A 130 10.29 -1.91 -1.09
N TYR A 131 9.74 -0.79 -0.62
CA TYR A 131 9.88 0.51 -1.28
C TYR A 131 11.10 1.33 -0.80
N GLY A 132 11.91 0.77 0.06
CA GLY A 132 13.11 1.44 0.57
C GLY A 132 12.83 2.74 1.32
N VAL A 133 11.71 2.82 2.05
CA VAL A 133 11.29 4.04 2.76
C VAL A 133 11.96 4.13 4.13
N PRO A 134 12.87 5.10 4.36
CA PRO A 134 13.43 5.38 5.67
C PRO A 134 12.35 5.78 6.67
N ARG A 135 12.51 5.40 7.94
CA ARG A 135 11.46 5.65 8.93
C ARG A 135 11.99 5.96 10.30
N ILE A 136 11.16 6.66 11.08
CA ILE A 136 11.31 6.85 12.50
C ILE A 136 10.10 6.24 13.22
N CYS A 137 10.29 5.76 14.44
CA CYS A 137 9.26 5.12 15.25
C CYS A 137 8.77 6.05 16.36
N PHE A 138 7.49 6.03 16.64
CA PHE A 138 6.87 6.76 17.75
C PHE A 138 6.03 5.80 18.60
N VAL A 139 6.49 5.50 19.80
CA VAL A 139 5.75 4.71 20.78
C VAL A 139 4.76 5.62 21.48
N ASN A 140 3.50 5.49 21.11
CA ASN A 140 2.38 6.33 21.52
C ASN A 140 1.60 5.72 22.71
N LYS A 141 0.72 6.49 23.29
CA LYS A 141 -0.20 6.07 24.38
C LYS A 141 0.49 5.63 25.67
N LEU A 142 1.63 6.21 25.98
CA LEU A 142 2.34 5.91 27.22
C LEU A 142 1.61 6.36 28.50
N ASP A 143 0.49 7.06 28.36
CA ASP A 143 -0.43 7.43 29.44
C ASP A 143 -1.44 6.33 29.80
N ARG A 144 -1.52 5.25 29.02
CA ARG A 144 -2.46 4.15 29.26
C ARG A 144 -1.92 3.12 30.23
N THR A 145 -2.81 2.53 31.02
CA THR A 145 -2.48 1.42 31.92
C THR A 145 -1.95 0.22 31.12
N GLY A 146 -0.80 -0.31 31.55
CA GLY A 146 -0.09 -1.42 30.89
C GLY A 146 0.79 -0.97 29.73
N ALA A 147 0.96 0.32 29.49
CA ALA A 147 1.90 0.81 28.50
C ALA A 147 3.35 0.65 29.00
N GLU A 148 4.20 0.06 28.15
CA GLU A 148 5.59 -0.21 28.48
C GLU A 148 6.49 0.06 27.26
N PHE A 149 7.33 1.09 27.37
CA PHE A 149 8.19 1.56 26.30
C PHE A 149 9.24 0.52 25.89
N HIS A 150 9.97 -0.03 26.87
CA HIS A 150 11.07 -0.96 26.58
C HIS A 150 10.59 -2.23 25.89
N ARG A 151 9.45 -2.77 26.33
CA ARG A 151 8.82 -3.92 25.66
C ARG A 151 8.51 -3.62 24.20
N CYS A 152 8.03 -2.41 23.86
CA CYS A 152 7.79 -2.04 22.48
C CYS A 152 9.10 -1.99 21.67
N VAL A 153 10.19 -1.49 22.26
CA VAL A 153 11.52 -1.47 21.65
C VAL A 153 12.01 -2.90 21.40
N ASP A 154 11.88 -3.80 22.37
CA ASP A 154 12.25 -5.22 22.21
C ASP A 154 11.43 -5.89 21.10
N MET A 155 10.13 -5.58 21.01
CA MET A 155 9.28 -6.10 19.93
C MET A 155 9.68 -5.57 18.54
N ILE A 156 10.21 -4.36 18.43
CA ILE A 156 10.75 -3.84 17.16
C ILE A 156 11.95 -4.71 16.72
N VAL A 157 12.82 -5.11 17.65
CA VAL A 157 13.93 -6.03 17.36
C VAL A 157 13.41 -7.42 16.96
N ASP A 158 12.58 -8.01 17.82
CA ASP A 158 12.20 -9.42 17.72
C ASP A 158 11.27 -9.71 16.53
N ARG A 159 10.39 -8.78 16.17
CA ARG A 159 9.34 -8.98 15.16
C ARG A 159 9.64 -8.34 13.84
N LEU A 160 10.28 -7.16 13.88
CA LEU A 160 10.57 -6.41 12.66
C LEU A 160 12.01 -6.63 12.18
N GLY A 161 12.85 -7.25 13.01
CA GLY A 161 14.27 -7.46 12.70
C GLY A 161 15.06 -6.17 12.55
N ALA A 162 14.56 -5.07 13.14
CA ALA A 162 15.16 -3.75 13.05
C ALA A 162 16.09 -3.46 14.22
N GLN A 163 17.08 -2.59 14.02
CA GLN A 163 17.94 -2.05 15.06
C GLN A 163 17.41 -0.69 15.54
N PRO A 164 16.75 -0.61 16.72
CA PRO A 164 16.23 0.65 17.23
C PRO A 164 17.37 1.53 17.77
N LEU A 165 17.39 2.80 17.37
CA LEU A 165 18.13 3.84 18.04
C LEU A 165 17.20 4.50 19.05
N VAL A 166 17.30 4.17 20.32
CA VAL A 166 16.48 4.79 21.36
C VAL A 166 16.91 6.24 21.54
N MET A 167 16.06 7.16 21.08
CA MET A 167 16.32 8.59 21.11
C MET A 167 15.83 9.25 22.40
N GLN A 168 14.81 8.67 23.01
CA GLN A 168 14.14 9.23 24.17
C GLN A 168 13.76 8.16 25.17
N LEU A 169 13.77 8.51 26.45
CA LEU A 169 13.22 7.69 27.53
C LEU A 169 12.00 8.38 28.15
N PRO A 170 10.94 7.67 28.53
CA PRO A 170 9.79 8.25 29.17
C PRO A 170 10.09 8.69 30.63
N ILE A 171 9.54 9.83 31.03
CA ILE A 171 9.56 10.31 32.43
C ILE A 171 8.19 10.03 33.03
N GLY A 172 8.14 9.07 33.94
CA GLY A 172 6.89 8.53 34.48
C GLY A 172 6.26 7.48 33.59
N ALA A 173 5.24 6.83 34.09
CA ALA A 173 4.50 5.78 33.37
C ALA A 173 3.00 5.98 33.54
N GLU A 174 2.19 5.51 32.59
CA GLU A 174 0.74 5.55 32.64
C GLU A 174 0.20 6.97 32.95
N ALA A 175 -0.67 7.10 33.97
CA ALA A 175 -1.25 8.39 34.37
C ALA A 175 -0.18 9.41 34.85
N ASP A 176 0.98 8.93 35.27
CA ASP A 176 2.10 9.75 35.74
C ASP A 176 3.10 10.14 34.65
N PHE A 177 2.82 9.82 33.38
CA PHE A 177 3.66 10.24 32.25
C PHE A 177 3.70 11.77 32.15
N LYS A 178 4.89 12.36 32.38
CA LYS A 178 5.09 13.82 32.44
C LYS A 178 5.90 14.38 31.29
N GLY A 179 6.79 13.57 30.75
CA GLY A 179 7.74 14.06 29.77
C GLY A 179 8.65 12.97 29.21
N VAL A 180 9.71 13.40 28.57
CA VAL A 180 10.74 12.52 28.00
C VAL A 180 12.14 13.04 28.29
N VAL A 181 13.11 12.15 28.41
CA VAL A 181 14.53 12.47 28.40
C VAL A 181 15.01 12.33 26.97
N ASP A 182 15.56 13.38 26.41
CA ASP A 182 16.21 13.35 25.10
C ASP A 182 17.67 12.94 25.26
N LEU A 183 18.06 11.83 24.64
CA LEU A 183 19.37 11.22 24.78
C LEU A 183 20.45 11.86 23.90
N VAL A 184 20.05 12.69 22.92
CA VAL A 184 21.02 13.42 22.10
C VAL A 184 21.50 14.67 22.80
N THR A 185 20.59 15.45 23.37
CA THR A 185 20.90 16.69 24.10
C THR A 185 21.17 16.49 25.58
N MET A 186 20.85 15.30 26.10
CA MET A 186 20.91 14.97 27.54
C MET A 186 20.13 15.99 28.40
N LYS A 187 18.90 16.29 27.95
CA LYS A 187 17.94 17.17 28.64
C LYS A 187 16.59 16.47 28.78
N ALA A 188 15.81 16.94 29.73
CA ALA A 188 14.44 16.48 29.90
C ALA A 188 13.46 17.50 29.34
N PHE A 189 12.46 17.01 28.58
CA PHE A 189 11.34 17.80 28.07
C PHE A 189 10.11 17.46 28.91
N VAL A 190 9.62 18.43 29.67
CA VAL A 190 8.52 18.21 30.65
C VAL A 190 7.34 19.12 30.32
N TRP A 191 6.17 18.51 30.15
CA TRP A 191 4.91 19.24 29.93
C TRP A 191 4.26 19.58 31.26
N SER A 192 3.96 20.85 31.47
CA SER A 192 3.28 21.29 32.70
C SER A 192 1.84 20.77 32.74
N ALA A 193 1.33 20.48 33.95
CA ALA A 193 -0.05 20.03 34.13
C ALA A 193 -1.09 21.11 33.74
N GLU A 194 -0.69 22.37 33.70
CA GLU A 194 -1.54 23.52 33.36
C GLU A 194 -1.69 23.74 31.85
N ALA A 195 -0.75 23.19 31.02
CA ALA A 195 -0.78 23.28 29.57
C ALA A 195 -1.76 22.24 28.99
N THR A 196 -3.06 22.52 29.05
CA THR A 196 -4.12 21.60 28.62
C THR A 196 -4.02 21.22 27.12
N LYS A 197 -3.37 22.06 26.30
CA LYS A 197 -3.14 21.81 24.87
C LYS A 197 -1.72 21.39 24.54
N GLY A 198 -0.83 21.26 25.54
CA GLY A 198 0.56 20.84 25.33
C GLY A 198 1.39 21.77 24.45
N GLU A 199 0.98 23.04 24.32
CA GLU A 199 1.61 24.00 23.40
C GLU A 199 3.05 24.34 23.78
N MET A 200 3.41 24.19 25.05
CA MET A 200 4.76 24.46 25.56
C MET A 200 5.22 23.35 26.50
N TYR A 201 6.49 23.05 26.42
CA TYR A 201 7.19 22.20 27.37
C TYR A 201 8.44 22.91 27.86
N ASP A 202 8.85 22.58 29.04
CA ASP A 202 10.08 23.12 29.64
C ASP A 202 11.24 22.19 29.34
N VAL A 203 12.37 22.76 28.95
CA VAL A 203 13.65 22.05 28.79
C VAL A 203 14.41 22.21 30.10
N VAL A 204 14.56 21.10 30.81
CA VAL A 204 15.18 21.08 32.13
C VAL A 204 16.28 20.05 32.23
N ASP A 205 17.04 20.05 33.30
CA ASP A 205 18.02 19.01 33.57
C ASP A 205 17.32 17.67 33.86
N ILE A 206 17.98 16.56 33.54
CA ILE A 206 17.45 15.22 33.77
C ILE A 206 17.20 15.02 35.26
N PRO A 207 15.99 14.59 35.68
CA PRO A 207 15.72 14.28 37.07
C PRO A 207 16.67 13.19 37.59
N ASP A 208 17.14 13.33 38.85
CA ASP A 208 18.08 12.38 39.48
C ASP A 208 17.64 10.92 39.37
N THR A 209 16.32 10.68 39.40
CA THR A 209 15.72 9.32 39.25
C THR A 209 15.89 8.71 37.88
N HIS A 210 16.27 9.48 36.86
CA HIS A 210 16.43 9.05 35.46
C HIS A 210 17.88 9.19 34.96
N THR A 211 18.80 9.77 35.74
CA THR A 211 20.17 10.06 35.33
C THR A 211 20.92 8.79 34.96
N GLU A 212 20.90 7.76 35.81
CA GLU A 212 21.58 6.48 35.58
C GLU A 212 21.06 5.80 34.31
N ALA A 213 19.75 5.71 34.12
CA ALA A 213 19.14 5.14 32.91
C ALA A 213 19.49 5.97 31.66
N ALA A 214 19.49 7.31 31.76
CA ALA A 214 19.84 8.18 30.66
C ALA A 214 21.30 7.99 30.22
N GLU A 215 22.24 7.89 31.17
CA GLU A 215 23.65 7.63 30.89
C GLU A 215 23.85 6.25 30.24
N GLU A 216 23.20 5.21 30.75
CA GLU A 216 23.25 3.87 30.17
C GLU A 216 22.74 3.87 28.72
N TYR A 217 21.55 4.43 28.49
CA TYR A 217 20.96 4.45 27.14
C TYR A 217 21.68 5.42 26.20
N ARG A 218 22.28 6.49 26.69
CA ARG A 218 23.18 7.35 25.91
C ARG A 218 24.39 6.55 25.44
N GLY A 219 24.99 5.73 26.31
CA GLY A 219 26.09 4.84 25.93
C GLY A 219 25.69 3.87 24.82
N LYS A 220 24.53 3.19 24.95
CA LYS A 220 23.99 2.30 23.93
C LYS A 220 23.70 3.02 22.60
N LEU A 221 23.17 4.25 22.67
CA LEU A 221 22.92 5.07 21.49
C LEU A 221 24.23 5.40 20.76
N LEU A 222 25.26 5.85 21.49
CA LEU A 222 26.57 6.17 20.92
C LEU A 222 27.23 4.96 20.28
N GLU A 223 27.18 3.80 20.93
CA GLU A 223 27.69 2.54 20.41
C GLU A 223 26.95 2.15 19.10
N ALA A 224 25.63 2.17 19.10
CA ALA A 224 24.83 1.84 17.91
C ALA A 224 25.04 2.83 16.75
N VAL A 225 25.23 4.12 17.04
CA VAL A 225 25.56 5.12 16.01
C VAL A 225 26.96 4.90 15.48
N ALA A 226 27.94 4.63 16.33
CA ALA A 226 29.31 4.35 15.93
C ALA A 226 29.43 3.09 15.05
N GLU A 227 28.67 2.04 15.32
CA GLU A 227 28.61 0.83 14.48
C GLU A 227 28.14 1.10 13.04
N ASN A 228 27.40 2.18 12.83
CA ASN A 228 26.74 2.48 11.54
C ASN A 228 27.24 3.77 10.87
N ASP A 229 28.18 4.52 11.49
CA ASP A 229 28.71 5.79 10.96
C ASP A 229 30.21 5.92 11.23
N GLU A 230 30.98 6.07 10.16
CA GLU A 230 32.47 6.09 10.22
C GLU A 230 33.00 7.29 11.04
N GLU A 231 32.41 8.47 10.92
CA GLU A 231 32.82 9.68 11.65
C GLU A 231 32.65 9.49 13.17
N ILE A 232 31.50 8.94 13.58
CA ILE A 232 31.25 8.69 14.99
C ILE A 232 32.10 7.50 15.51
N MET A 233 32.35 6.49 14.67
CA MET A 233 33.22 5.39 15.02
C MET A 233 34.64 5.88 15.35
N GLU A 234 35.22 6.80 14.57
CA GLU A 234 36.55 7.37 14.82
C GLU A 234 36.58 8.08 16.19
N LEU A 235 35.62 8.96 16.45
CA LEU A 235 35.49 9.66 17.74
C LEU A 235 35.33 8.67 18.91
N TYR A 236 34.50 7.66 18.75
CA TYR A 236 34.27 6.65 19.78
C TYR A 236 35.55 5.87 20.12
N LEU A 237 36.35 5.50 19.12
CA LEU A 237 37.63 4.79 19.31
C LEU A 237 38.70 5.68 19.96
N GLU A 238 38.69 6.99 19.69
CA GLU A 238 39.57 7.97 20.31
C GLU A 238 39.14 8.34 21.73
N GLY A 239 37.95 7.92 22.14
CA GLY A 239 37.37 8.26 23.45
C GLY A 239 36.88 9.70 23.52
N GLU A 240 36.63 10.32 22.39
CA GLU A 240 36.04 11.67 22.30
C GLU A 240 34.53 11.60 22.21
N GLU A 241 33.83 12.53 22.90
CA GLU A 241 32.39 12.61 22.86
C GLU A 241 31.94 13.46 21.64
N PRO A 242 31.11 12.92 20.73
CA PRO A 242 30.62 13.68 19.59
C PRO A 242 29.72 14.84 20.02
N SER A 243 29.79 15.95 19.30
CA SER A 243 28.85 17.06 19.50
C SER A 243 27.42 16.69 19.13
N VAL A 244 26.46 17.47 19.61
CA VAL A 244 25.03 17.27 19.30
C VAL A 244 24.80 17.36 17.78
N GLU A 245 25.46 18.31 17.10
CA GLU A 245 25.35 18.50 15.66
C GLU A 245 25.90 17.30 14.88
N GLN A 246 27.05 16.75 15.31
CA GLN A 246 27.61 15.54 14.69
C GLN A 246 26.69 14.35 14.86
N LEU A 247 26.07 14.18 16.04
CA LEU A 247 25.11 13.12 16.27
C LEU A 247 23.84 13.29 15.41
N TYR A 248 23.31 14.50 15.31
CA TYR A 248 22.18 14.76 14.42
C TYR A 248 22.50 14.39 12.97
N ALA A 249 23.68 14.78 12.49
CA ALA A 249 24.12 14.48 11.13
C ALA A 249 24.32 12.97 10.91
N ALA A 250 24.97 12.27 11.85
CA ALA A 250 25.20 10.84 11.78
C ALA A 250 23.89 10.04 11.80
N ILE A 251 23.00 10.32 12.75
CA ILE A 251 21.70 9.63 12.86
C ILE A 251 20.87 9.86 11.58
N ARG A 252 20.94 11.07 11.00
CA ARG A 252 20.29 11.34 9.71
C ARG A 252 20.88 10.46 8.59
N ARG A 253 22.22 10.40 8.45
CA ARG A 253 22.89 9.56 7.44
C ARG A 253 22.47 8.10 7.58
N ILE A 254 22.50 7.57 8.80
CA ILE A 254 22.09 6.19 9.12
C ILE A 254 20.64 5.93 8.76
N THR A 255 19.73 6.83 9.16
CA THR A 255 18.29 6.70 8.88
C THR A 255 18.02 6.67 7.39
N ILE A 256 18.64 7.58 6.62
CA ILE A 256 18.48 7.63 5.15
C ILE A 256 19.08 6.39 4.48
N ALA A 257 20.25 5.93 4.93
CA ALA A 257 20.91 4.75 4.39
C ALA A 257 20.10 3.47 4.65
N SER A 258 19.40 3.38 5.77
CA SER A 258 18.59 2.22 6.16
C SER A 258 17.47 1.90 5.16
N GLY A 259 16.92 2.89 4.45
CA GLY A 259 15.93 2.66 3.39
C GLY A 259 16.50 1.95 2.16
N LYS A 260 17.82 1.98 1.96
CA LYS A 260 18.49 1.48 0.74
C LYS A 260 19.24 0.17 0.95
N SER A 261 19.37 -0.30 2.20
CA SER A 261 20.17 -1.49 2.52
C SER A 261 19.34 -2.76 2.46
N GLU A 262 19.91 -3.83 1.87
CA GLU A 262 19.38 -5.20 2.02
C GLU A 262 19.61 -5.79 3.43
N GLY A 263 20.14 -4.98 4.35
CA GLY A 263 20.49 -5.35 5.72
C GLY A 263 19.45 -4.98 6.75
N THR A 264 19.84 -5.01 8.02
CA THR A 264 18.99 -4.63 9.14
C THR A 264 18.62 -3.14 9.07
N THR A 265 17.34 -2.82 9.12
CA THR A 265 16.85 -1.43 9.16
C THR A 265 17.19 -0.80 10.51
N VAL A 266 17.95 0.29 10.48
CA VAL A 266 18.26 1.08 11.70
C VAL A 266 17.24 2.22 11.79
N THR A 267 16.57 2.36 12.93
CA THR A 267 15.44 3.30 13.06
C THR A 267 15.47 4.06 14.38
N PRO A 268 15.42 5.41 14.36
CA PRO A 268 15.24 6.21 15.57
C PRO A 268 13.89 5.97 16.23
N VAL A 269 13.87 5.80 17.55
CA VAL A 269 12.65 5.53 18.34
C VAL A 269 12.40 6.65 19.32
N PHE A 270 11.23 7.26 19.21
CA PHE A 270 10.70 8.34 20.07
C PHE A 270 9.51 7.82 20.87
N CYS A 271 9.12 8.58 21.89
CA CYS A 271 8.00 8.20 22.73
C CYS A 271 7.13 9.38 23.15
N GLY A 272 5.86 9.08 23.48
CA GLY A 272 4.92 10.10 23.90
C GLY A 272 3.50 9.62 24.08
N THR A 273 2.59 10.58 24.15
CA THR A 273 1.14 10.36 24.12
C THR A 273 0.44 11.48 23.36
N ALA A 274 0.09 11.20 22.10
CA ALA A 274 -0.56 12.18 21.24
C ALA A 274 -1.90 12.66 21.82
N PHE A 275 -2.69 11.78 22.42
CA PHE A 275 -3.97 12.14 23.04
C PHE A 275 -3.81 13.15 24.19
N LYS A 276 -2.74 13.05 24.97
CA LYS A 276 -2.41 14.00 26.05
C LYS A 276 -1.51 15.15 25.59
N ASN A 277 -1.30 15.29 24.29
CA ASN A 277 -0.53 16.39 23.69
C ASN A 277 0.94 16.45 24.15
N LYS A 278 1.57 15.29 24.39
CA LYS A 278 2.97 15.21 24.85
C LYS A 278 3.83 14.39 23.88
N GLY A 279 5.00 14.92 23.52
CA GLY A 279 5.98 14.23 22.66
C GLY A 279 5.83 14.51 21.17
N VAL A 280 4.79 15.21 20.70
CA VAL A 280 4.54 15.43 19.27
C VAL A 280 5.44 16.51 18.67
N GLN A 281 5.76 17.59 19.41
CA GLN A 281 6.69 18.62 18.91
C GLN A 281 8.11 18.05 18.73
N PRO A 282 8.71 17.32 19.70
CA PRO A 282 9.98 16.63 19.46
C PRO A 282 9.93 15.63 18.29
N LEU A 283 8.78 15.00 18.04
CA LEU A 283 8.59 14.15 16.87
C LEU A 283 8.65 14.96 15.56
N LEU A 284 8.05 16.16 15.51
CA LEU A 284 8.14 17.07 14.37
C LEU A 284 9.59 17.53 14.11
N ASP A 285 10.32 17.86 15.18
CA ASP A 285 11.75 18.15 15.09
C ASP A 285 12.53 16.97 14.50
N ALA A 286 12.21 15.74 14.94
CA ALA A 286 12.80 14.51 14.45
C ALA A 286 12.50 14.25 12.97
N VAL A 287 11.28 14.51 12.50
CA VAL A 287 10.90 14.44 11.09
C VAL A 287 11.82 15.34 10.25
N VAL A 288 12.02 16.58 10.67
CA VAL A 288 12.87 17.53 9.94
C VAL A 288 14.35 17.12 10.02
N ARG A 289 14.84 16.67 11.19
CA ARG A 289 16.25 16.34 11.41
C ARG A 289 16.67 15.05 10.74
N TYR A 290 15.86 14.00 10.79
CA TYR A 290 16.30 12.64 10.46
C TYR A 290 15.71 12.07 9.18
N LEU A 291 14.50 12.46 8.78
CA LEU A 291 13.91 11.95 7.54
C LEU A 291 14.47 12.70 6.31
N PRO A 292 14.56 12.00 5.17
CA PRO A 292 15.12 12.60 3.96
C PRO A 292 14.28 13.73 3.40
N SER A 293 14.94 14.63 2.70
CA SER A 293 14.36 15.57 1.77
C SER A 293 14.42 15.01 0.34
N PRO A 294 13.71 15.55 -0.63
CA PRO A 294 13.81 15.09 -2.02
C PRO A 294 15.21 15.11 -2.61
N VAL A 295 16.13 15.96 -2.11
CA VAL A 295 17.53 15.99 -2.59
C VAL A 295 18.43 14.90 -1.99
N ASP A 296 18.02 14.27 -0.89
CA ASP A 296 18.72 13.15 -0.29
C ASP A 296 18.39 11.82 -0.99
N ILE A 297 17.31 11.81 -1.78
CA ILE A 297 16.87 10.65 -2.57
C ILE A 297 17.65 10.64 -3.87
N GLU A 298 18.13 9.46 -4.27
CA GLU A 298 18.76 9.29 -5.57
C GLU A 298 17.80 9.63 -6.70
N ALA A 299 18.40 9.90 -7.89
CA ALA A 299 17.61 10.13 -9.08
C ALA A 299 16.57 8.99 -9.27
N ILE A 300 15.30 9.36 -9.48
CA ILE A 300 14.28 8.35 -9.73
C ILE A 300 14.59 7.61 -11.02
N GLU A 301 14.48 6.30 -10.97
CA GLU A 301 14.64 5.42 -12.13
C GLU A 301 13.29 5.17 -12.79
N GLY A 302 13.33 5.07 -14.09
CA GLY A 302 12.22 4.70 -14.95
C GLY A 302 12.76 4.05 -16.21
N HIS A 303 11.89 3.69 -17.12
CA HIS A 303 12.22 3.02 -18.38
C HIS A 303 11.86 3.89 -19.58
N ASP A 304 12.60 3.72 -20.66
CA ASP A 304 12.24 4.34 -21.95
C ASP A 304 10.93 3.75 -22.47
N VAL A 305 10.05 4.61 -23.02
CA VAL A 305 8.73 4.19 -23.52
C VAL A 305 8.80 3.18 -24.68
N LYS A 306 9.89 3.21 -25.46
CA LYS A 306 10.07 2.37 -26.63
C LYS A 306 10.89 1.12 -26.36
N ASP A 307 11.77 1.19 -25.37
CA ASP A 307 12.67 0.10 -25.01
C ASP A 307 12.71 -0.03 -23.47
N PRO A 308 11.89 -0.91 -22.88
CA PRO A 308 11.82 -1.11 -21.44
C PRO A 308 13.14 -1.56 -20.77
N GLU A 309 14.10 -2.07 -21.55
CA GLU A 309 15.43 -2.46 -21.03
C GLU A 309 16.33 -1.24 -20.76
N VAL A 310 15.97 -0.07 -21.32
CA VAL A 310 16.75 1.15 -21.14
C VAL A 310 16.27 1.91 -19.92
N VAL A 311 17.12 1.91 -18.89
CA VAL A 311 16.87 2.66 -17.64
C VAL A 311 17.14 4.15 -17.85
N VAL A 312 16.18 4.98 -17.48
CA VAL A 312 16.24 6.45 -17.54
C VAL A 312 16.22 7.00 -16.12
N LYS A 313 17.23 7.79 -15.76
CA LYS A 313 17.31 8.44 -14.43
C LYS A 313 16.91 9.91 -14.53
N ARG A 314 16.16 10.41 -13.54
CA ARG A 314 15.75 11.81 -13.39
C ARG A 314 16.16 12.33 -12.01
N LYS A 315 16.93 13.42 -11.99
CA LYS A 315 17.31 14.08 -10.74
C LYS A 315 16.16 14.96 -10.22
N PRO A 316 16.03 15.15 -8.91
CA PRO A 316 15.04 16.06 -8.35
C PRO A 316 15.44 17.52 -8.58
N SER A 317 15.19 18.02 -9.78
CA SER A 317 15.52 19.40 -10.20
C SER A 317 14.44 19.94 -11.14
N ASP A 318 14.12 21.21 -10.99
CA ASP A 318 13.20 21.94 -11.87
C ASP A 318 13.71 22.06 -13.31
N ASP A 319 15.03 22.00 -13.51
CA ASP A 319 15.69 22.12 -14.82
C ASP A 319 15.68 20.79 -15.62
N GLU A 320 15.34 19.70 -14.99
CA GLU A 320 15.20 18.39 -15.64
C GLU A 320 13.89 18.31 -16.44
N PRO A 321 13.79 17.41 -17.43
CA PRO A 321 12.51 17.11 -18.06
C PRO A 321 11.47 16.65 -17.05
N LEU A 322 10.20 17.05 -17.25
CA LEU A 322 9.11 16.65 -16.36
C LEU A 322 8.99 15.13 -16.26
N SER A 323 8.97 14.64 -15.03
CA SER A 323 8.47 13.31 -14.68
C SER A 323 7.67 13.37 -13.39
N ALA A 324 6.46 12.83 -13.43
CA ALA A 324 5.54 12.86 -12.30
C ALA A 324 4.68 11.59 -12.28
N LEU A 325 4.30 11.16 -11.10
CA LEU A 325 3.49 9.96 -10.89
C LEU A 325 2.11 10.34 -10.37
N ALA A 326 1.07 9.91 -11.08
CA ALA A 326 -0.31 9.98 -10.63
C ALA A 326 -0.57 8.82 -9.66
N PHE A 327 -0.55 9.08 -8.36
CA PHE A 327 -0.61 8.00 -7.36
C PHE A 327 -1.98 7.82 -6.72
N LYS A 328 -2.88 8.81 -6.84
CA LYS A 328 -4.24 8.72 -6.32
C LYS A 328 -5.22 9.54 -7.16
N ILE A 329 -6.41 9.00 -7.34
CA ILE A 329 -7.55 9.69 -7.94
C ILE A 329 -8.64 9.83 -6.88
N MET A 330 -9.30 10.98 -6.88
CA MET A 330 -10.44 11.27 -6.01
C MET A 330 -11.52 11.98 -6.80
N SER A 331 -12.76 11.61 -6.60
CA SER A 331 -13.92 12.32 -7.15
C SER A 331 -14.42 13.35 -6.15
N ASP A 332 -14.20 14.62 -6.46
CA ASP A 332 -14.71 15.72 -5.65
C ASP A 332 -16.12 16.12 -6.14
N PRO A 333 -17.11 16.32 -5.24
CA PRO A 333 -18.49 16.66 -5.63
C PRO A 333 -18.60 17.98 -6.42
N HIS A 334 -17.66 18.92 -6.23
CA HIS A 334 -17.69 20.25 -6.85
C HIS A 334 -16.71 20.41 -7.99
N LEU A 335 -15.53 19.80 -7.89
CA LEU A 335 -14.43 19.95 -8.86
C LEU A 335 -14.37 18.78 -9.85
N GLY A 336 -15.08 17.70 -9.59
CA GLY A 336 -15.00 16.47 -10.38
C GLY A 336 -13.72 15.66 -10.07
N LYS A 337 -13.10 15.12 -11.11
CA LYS A 337 -11.89 14.28 -10.97
C LYS A 337 -10.67 15.10 -10.57
N LEU A 338 -10.12 14.80 -9.40
CA LEU A 338 -8.83 15.28 -8.90
C LEU A 338 -7.81 14.14 -8.97
N THR A 339 -6.65 14.41 -9.55
CA THR A 339 -5.54 13.47 -9.62
C THR A 339 -4.41 13.99 -8.75
N PHE A 340 -4.05 13.25 -7.72
CA PHE A 340 -2.89 13.56 -6.88
C PHE A 340 -1.62 13.09 -7.59
N VAL A 341 -0.67 14.00 -7.68
CA VAL A 341 0.54 13.82 -8.46
C VAL A 341 1.76 14.17 -7.60
N ARG A 342 2.75 13.29 -7.57
CA ARG A 342 4.11 13.58 -7.08
C ARG A 342 4.97 13.99 -8.27
N VAL A 343 5.54 15.19 -8.21
CA VAL A 343 6.51 15.65 -9.22
C VAL A 343 7.91 15.23 -8.78
N TYR A 344 8.58 14.42 -9.59
CA TYR A 344 9.95 13.95 -9.30
C TYR A 344 11.01 14.82 -9.97
N SER A 345 10.73 15.31 -11.16
CA SER A 345 11.64 16.19 -11.91
C SER A 345 10.86 17.18 -12.78
N GLY A 346 11.49 18.29 -13.12
CA GLY A 346 10.90 19.32 -13.97
C GLY A 346 9.80 20.11 -13.27
N ARG A 347 9.03 20.84 -14.07
CA ARG A 347 7.93 21.68 -13.60
C ARG A 347 6.62 21.30 -14.26
N LEU A 348 5.56 21.31 -13.47
CA LEU A 348 4.19 21.14 -13.91
C LEU A 348 3.47 22.49 -13.85
N GLU A 349 2.88 22.92 -14.96
CA GLU A 349 2.25 24.25 -15.07
C GLU A 349 0.77 24.13 -15.40
N SER A 350 -0.04 24.99 -14.79
CA SER A 350 -1.47 25.11 -15.09
C SER A 350 -1.66 25.52 -16.56
N GLY A 351 -2.58 24.85 -17.25
CA GLY A 351 -2.85 25.08 -18.68
C GLY A 351 -1.88 24.41 -19.64
N SER A 352 -0.77 23.82 -19.17
CA SER A 352 0.20 23.12 -20.01
C SER A 352 -0.33 21.77 -20.52
N SER A 353 0.40 21.17 -21.47
CA SER A 353 0.12 19.82 -21.97
C SER A 353 1.22 18.87 -21.52
N VAL A 354 0.84 17.71 -21.00
CA VAL A 354 1.73 16.64 -20.58
C VAL A 354 1.43 15.35 -21.35
N LEU A 355 2.41 14.47 -21.44
CA LEU A 355 2.24 13.14 -22.01
C LEU A 355 1.93 12.14 -20.88
N ASN A 356 0.84 11.43 -21.00
CA ASN A 356 0.64 10.19 -20.25
C ASN A 356 1.46 9.11 -20.96
N SER A 357 2.62 8.76 -20.38
CA SER A 357 3.61 7.89 -21.03
C SER A 357 3.12 6.45 -21.19
N VAL A 358 2.28 5.98 -20.29
CA VAL A 358 1.75 4.61 -20.31
C VAL A 358 0.74 4.45 -21.44
N LYS A 359 -0.15 5.43 -21.63
CA LYS A 359 -1.18 5.40 -22.69
C LYS A 359 -0.74 6.03 -24.00
N GLY A 360 0.41 6.70 -24.03
CA GLY A 360 0.91 7.44 -25.21
C GLY A 360 0.01 8.61 -25.61
N LYS A 361 -0.77 9.19 -24.68
CA LYS A 361 -1.74 10.24 -24.96
C LYS A 361 -1.38 11.54 -24.26
N LYS A 362 -1.56 12.66 -25.00
CA LYS A 362 -1.41 13.99 -24.42
C LYS A 362 -2.67 14.41 -23.68
N GLU A 363 -2.47 14.96 -22.49
CA GLU A 363 -3.53 15.52 -21.67
C GLU A 363 -3.21 16.95 -21.26
N ARG A 364 -4.24 17.73 -20.99
CA ARG A 364 -4.08 19.13 -20.58
C ARG A 364 -4.25 19.25 -19.09
N ILE A 365 -3.28 19.86 -18.43
CA ILE A 365 -3.37 20.28 -17.04
C ILE A 365 -4.38 21.42 -16.94
N GLY A 366 -5.40 21.24 -16.12
CA GLY A 366 -6.35 22.30 -15.79
C GLY A 366 -5.78 23.19 -14.68
N LYS A 367 -6.36 23.11 -13.50
CA LYS A 367 -5.88 23.81 -12.30
C LYS A 367 -5.03 22.89 -11.45
N ILE A 368 -4.10 23.48 -10.72
CA ILE A 368 -3.24 22.78 -9.75
C ILE A 368 -3.59 23.31 -8.36
N TYR A 369 -3.75 22.40 -7.40
CA TYR A 369 -4.06 22.74 -6.02
C TYR A 369 -3.03 22.16 -5.05
N ARG A 370 -2.54 22.99 -4.14
CA ARG A 370 -1.89 22.54 -2.92
C ARG A 370 -2.97 22.29 -1.86
N MET A 371 -2.89 21.16 -1.20
CA MET A 371 -3.89 20.74 -0.23
C MET A 371 -3.42 21.08 1.18
N HIS A 372 -4.25 21.77 1.94
CA HIS A 372 -4.05 22.11 3.34
C HIS A 372 -5.24 21.59 4.14
N ALA A 373 -5.22 20.30 4.44
CA ALA A 373 -6.36 19.61 5.05
C ALA A 373 -7.66 19.86 4.21
N ASN A 374 -8.63 20.55 4.77
CA ASN A 374 -9.90 20.85 4.08
C ASN A 374 -9.85 22.12 3.17
N LYS A 375 -8.72 22.81 3.13
CA LYS A 375 -8.53 24.01 2.31
C LYS A 375 -7.70 23.67 1.08
N ARG A 376 -7.98 24.38 0.00
CA ARG A 376 -7.28 24.23 -1.28
C ARG A 376 -6.70 25.57 -1.68
N GLU A 377 -5.44 25.58 -2.00
CA GLU A 377 -4.76 26.76 -2.55
C GLU A 377 -4.50 26.50 -4.04
N GLU A 378 -5.07 27.34 -4.90
CA GLU A 378 -4.80 27.28 -6.34
C GLU A 378 -3.42 27.87 -6.62
N ILE A 379 -2.56 27.10 -7.31
CA ILE A 379 -1.21 27.51 -7.68
C ILE A 379 -1.04 27.40 -9.19
N GLU A 380 -0.18 28.25 -9.77
CA GLU A 380 0.05 28.30 -11.21
C GLU A 380 1.05 27.23 -11.68
N SER A 381 2.04 26.93 -10.86
CA SER A 381 3.07 25.92 -11.19
C SER A 381 3.61 25.25 -9.95
N VAL A 382 4.16 24.05 -10.13
CA VAL A 382 4.80 23.25 -9.10
C VAL A 382 6.07 22.64 -9.68
N GLY A 383 7.14 22.58 -8.87
CA GLY A 383 8.43 22.01 -9.23
C GLY A 383 8.64 20.60 -8.69
N ALA A 384 9.84 20.07 -8.93
CA ALA A 384 10.28 18.79 -8.41
C ALA A 384 10.13 18.72 -6.88
N GLY A 385 9.89 17.51 -6.37
CA GLY A 385 9.83 17.23 -4.93
C GLY A 385 8.48 17.49 -4.25
N ASP A 386 7.51 18.12 -4.91
CA ASP A 386 6.22 18.48 -4.31
C ASP A 386 5.08 17.50 -4.66
N ILE A 387 4.03 17.54 -3.85
CA ILE A 387 2.81 16.74 -4.03
C ILE A 387 1.63 17.68 -4.17
N VAL A 388 0.87 17.53 -5.26
CA VAL A 388 -0.25 18.41 -5.60
C VAL A 388 -1.45 17.62 -6.13
N ALA A 389 -2.63 18.26 -6.11
CA ALA A 389 -3.82 17.76 -6.77
C ALA A 389 -4.04 18.53 -8.09
N VAL A 390 -4.28 17.79 -9.16
CA VAL A 390 -4.41 18.33 -10.53
C VAL A 390 -5.79 18.03 -11.08
N MET A 391 -6.40 19.03 -11.70
CA MET A 391 -7.62 18.89 -12.50
C MET A 391 -7.30 18.80 -13.99
N GLY A 392 -8.21 18.20 -14.74
CA GLY A 392 -8.18 18.19 -16.22
C GLY A 392 -7.65 16.89 -16.82
N LEU A 393 -7.05 16.02 -16.04
CA LEU A 393 -6.57 14.71 -16.48
C LEU A 393 -7.75 13.73 -16.61
N LYS A 394 -8.23 13.53 -17.84
CA LYS A 394 -9.43 12.75 -18.11
C LYS A 394 -9.16 11.26 -18.23
N GLN A 395 -8.00 10.91 -18.79
CA GLN A 395 -7.66 9.52 -19.12
C GLN A 395 -6.64 8.91 -18.16
N THR A 396 -5.90 9.74 -17.43
CA THR A 396 -4.92 9.29 -16.44
C THR A 396 -5.61 8.53 -15.31
N THR A 397 -5.09 7.33 -15.01
CA THR A 397 -5.49 6.48 -13.91
C THR A 397 -4.37 6.37 -12.86
N THR A 398 -4.65 5.78 -11.72
CA THR A 398 -3.68 5.58 -10.64
C THR A 398 -2.50 4.71 -11.10
N GLY A 399 -1.29 5.10 -10.76
CA GLY A 399 -0.04 4.40 -11.15
C GLY A 399 0.56 4.87 -12.46
N GLU A 400 -0.09 5.78 -13.19
CA GLU A 400 0.41 6.22 -14.51
C GLU A 400 1.37 7.40 -14.41
N THR A 401 2.33 7.42 -15.34
CA THR A 401 3.37 8.45 -15.42
C THR A 401 2.96 9.59 -16.35
N LEU A 402 3.15 10.81 -15.86
CA LEU A 402 3.05 12.04 -16.63
C LEU A 402 4.47 12.55 -16.92
N SER A 403 4.79 12.82 -18.17
CA SER A 403 6.14 13.23 -18.57
C SER A 403 6.15 14.34 -19.61
N ASP A 404 7.36 14.84 -19.86
CA ASP A 404 7.64 15.71 -21.01
C ASP A 404 7.49 14.91 -22.32
N ASP A 405 6.87 15.52 -23.32
CA ASP A 405 6.60 14.92 -24.64
C ASP A 405 7.87 14.59 -25.45
N LYS A 406 8.95 15.35 -25.20
CA LYS A 406 10.21 15.18 -25.94
C LYS A 406 11.13 14.18 -25.27
N ASN A 407 11.00 14.00 -23.98
CA ASN A 407 11.82 13.14 -23.15
C ASN A 407 10.92 12.19 -22.31
N PRO A 408 10.11 11.36 -22.97
CA PRO A 408 9.17 10.51 -22.25
C PRO A 408 9.89 9.46 -21.39
N VAL A 409 9.29 9.15 -20.25
CA VAL A 409 9.74 8.11 -19.32
C VAL A 409 8.53 7.42 -18.74
N ILE A 410 8.62 6.14 -18.46
CA ILE A 410 7.68 5.39 -17.63
C ILE A 410 8.40 5.13 -16.30
N LEU A 411 7.89 5.72 -15.23
CA LEU A 411 8.31 5.38 -13.89
C LEU A 411 7.80 3.98 -13.57
N GLU A 412 8.44 3.29 -12.62
CA GLU A 412 8.02 1.97 -12.20
C GLU A 412 6.51 1.93 -11.90
N SER A 413 5.81 0.98 -12.50
CA SER A 413 4.36 0.80 -12.30
C SER A 413 4.08 0.25 -10.90
N MET A 414 2.92 0.60 -10.36
CA MET A 414 2.41 -0.02 -9.15
C MET A 414 1.70 -1.32 -9.51
N ASP A 415 2.08 -2.41 -8.88
CA ASP A 415 1.37 -3.68 -8.99
C ASP A 415 0.20 -3.70 -7.98
N PHE A 416 -0.99 -3.95 -8.47
CA PHE A 416 -2.17 -4.04 -7.63
C PHE A 416 -2.61 -5.49 -7.47
N PRO A 417 -2.83 -5.99 -6.23
CA PRO A 417 -3.28 -7.34 -6.01
C PRO A 417 -4.69 -7.56 -6.59
N ALA A 418 -4.93 -8.76 -7.07
CA ALA A 418 -6.24 -9.14 -7.54
C ALA A 418 -7.26 -9.28 -6.39
N PRO A 419 -8.54 -8.96 -6.62
CA PRO A 419 -9.58 -9.13 -5.60
C PRO A 419 -9.66 -10.56 -5.09
N VAL A 420 -9.93 -10.70 -3.78
CA VAL A 420 -10.05 -12.02 -3.13
C VAL A 420 -11.49 -12.40 -2.79
N ILE A 421 -12.41 -11.44 -2.74
CA ILE A 421 -13.84 -11.68 -2.57
C ILE A 421 -14.65 -10.97 -3.65
N GLN A 422 -15.84 -11.49 -3.92
CA GLN A 422 -16.75 -10.96 -4.91
C GLN A 422 -18.19 -10.93 -4.36
N VAL A 423 -18.99 -9.94 -4.80
CA VAL A 423 -20.42 -9.89 -4.52
C VAL A 423 -21.17 -9.51 -5.79
N ALA A 424 -22.36 -10.07 -5.97
CA ALA A 424 -23.30 -9.60 -6.99
C ALA A 424 -23.99 -8.31 -6.50
N ILE A 425 -24.11 -7.33 -7.38
CA ILE A 425 -24.85 -6.10 -7.09
C ILE A 425 -25.92 -5.89 -8.15
N GLU A 426 -27.16 -5.68 -7.70
CA GLU A 426 -28.33 -5.52 -8.58
C GLU A 426 -29.05 -4.20 -8.26
N PRO A 427 -29.23 -3.32 -9.25
CA PRO A 427 -29.98 -2.09 -9.04
C PRO A 427 -31.47 -2.38 -8.78
N LYS A 428 -32.08 -1.64 -7.84
CA LYS A 428 -33.50 -1.85 -7.51
C LYS A 428 -34.46 -1.32 -8.59
N SER A 429 -34.00 -0.38 -9.43
CA SER A 429 -34.81 0.23 -10.49
C SER A 429 -33.97 0.51 -11.75
N LYS A 430 -34.63 0.74 -12.89
CA LYS A 430 -33.95 1.17 -14.13
C LYS A 430 -33.19 2.49 -13.96
N GLY A 431 -33.71 3.43 -13.15
CA GLY A 431 -33.02 4.68 -12.86
C GLY A 431 -31.76 4.48 -12.00
N ASP A 432 -31.75 3.45 -11.16
CA ASP A 432 -30.56 3.09 -10.37
C ASP A 432 -29.51 2.37 -11.22
N GLN A 433 -29.89 1.71 -12.31
CA GLN A 433 -28.96 1.05 -13.21
C GLN A 433 -27.98 2.04 -13.88
N GLU A 434 -28.47 3.19 -14.35
CA GLU A 434 -27.63 4.23 -14.94
C GLU A 434 -26.69 4.83 -13.88
N LYS A 435 -27.23 5.11 -12.69
CA LYS A 435 -26.42 5.64 -11.57
C LYS A 435 -25.38 4.63 -11.11
N LEU A 436 -25.73 3.33 -11.04
CA LEU A 436 -24.80 2.25 -10.69
C LEU A 436 -23.64 2.18 -11.67
N GLY A 437 -23.91 2.26 -12.98
CA GLY A 437 -22.86 2.28 -14.00
C GLY A 437 -21.88 3.45 -13.81
N VAL A 438 -22.40 4.65 -13.54
CA VAL A 438 -21.57 5.83 -13.27
C VAL A 438 -20.78 5.69 -11.97
N ALA A 439 -21.40 5.18 -10.90
CA ALA A 439 -20.76 4.96 -9.62
C ALA A 439 -19.61 3.95 -9.72
N ILE A 440 -19.88 2.81 -10.36
CA ILE A 440 -18.89 1.75 -10.60
C ILE A 440 -17.69 2.31 -11.37
N GLN A 441 -17.93 3.01 -12.47
CA GLN A 441 -16.85 3.57 -13.28
C GLN A 441 -15.97 4.51 -12.47
N ARG A 442 -16.55 5.44 -11.70
CA ARG A 442 -15.80 6.39 -10.89
C ARG A 442 -15.01 5.72 -9.78
N LEU A 443 -15.63 4.78 -9.07
CA LEU A 443 -14.98 4.05 -7.99
C LEU A 443 -13.82 3.17 -8.51
N ALA A 444 -13.98 2.53 -9.68
CA ALA A 444 -12.91 1.78 -10.33
C ALA A 444 -11.76 2.67 -10.85
N GLU A 445 -12.03 3.93 -11.20
CA GLU A 445 -10.97 4.90 -11.52
C GLU A 445 -10.18 5.34 -10.27
N GLU A 446 -10.84 5.38 -9.11
CA GLU A 446 -10.22 5.74 -7.83
C GLU A 446 -9.41 4.60 -7.23
N ASP A 447 -9.94 3.38 -7.31
CA ASP A 447 -9.41 2.19 -6.66
C ASP A 447 -9.14 1.06 -7.66
N PRO A 448 -7.87 0.84 -8.05
CA PRO A 448 -7.49 -0.23 -8.98
C PRO A 448 -7.74 -1.65 -8.46
N SER A 449 -7.87 -1.84 -7.14
CA SER A 449 -8.20 -3.15 -6.53
C SER A 449 -9.69 -3.46 -6.60
N PHE A 450 -10.53 -2.48 -6.92
CA PHE A 450 -11.93 -2.65 -7.19
C PHE A 450 -12.15 -3.10 -8.63
N GLN A 451 -12.51 -4.35 -8.82
CA GLN A 451 -12.76 -4.91 -10.14
C GLN A 451 -14.26 -5.15 -10.35
N VAL A 452 -14.67 -5.01 -11.59
CA VAL A 452 -16.08 -5.19 -11.98
C VAL A 452 -16.16 -5.97 -13.26
N HIS A 453 -17.00 -6.98 -13.27
CA HIS A 453 -17.33 -7.72 -14.48
C HIS A 453 -18.83 -8.05 -14.51
N SER A 454 -19.33 -8.30 -15.69
CA SER A 454 -20.68 -8.80 -15.88
C SER A 454 -20.64 -10.31 -16.08
N ASP A 455 -21.42 -11.03 -15.30
CA ASP A 455 -21.63 -12.45 -15.51
C ASP A 455 -22.49 -12.64 -16.77
N GLU A 456 -21.95 -13.28 -17.79
CA GLU A 456 -22.63 -13.45 -19.09
C GLU A 456 -23.82 -14.42 -19.01
N GLU A 457 -23.81 -15.36 -18.05
CA GLU A 457 -24.89 -16.33 -17.89
C GLU A 457 -26.07 -15.76 -17.10
N THR A 458 -25.78 -15.06 -16.00
CA THR A 458 -26.82 -14.51 -15.11
C THR A 458 -27.19 -13.07 -15.45
N GLY A 459 -26.34 -12.36 -16.20
CA GLY A 459 -26.49 -10.93 -16.48
C GLY A 459 -26.27 -10.04 -15.27
N GLN A 460 -25.77 -10.61 -14.16
CA GLN A 460 -25.48 -9.87 -12.92
C GLN A 460 -24.18 -9.08 -13.03
N THR A 461 -24.13 -7.93 -12.39
CA THR A 461 -22.90 -7.19 -12.18
C THR A 461 -22.21 -7.73 -10.94
N ILE A 462 -20.99 -8.23 -11.10
CA ILE A 462 -20.15 -8.74 -10.02
C ILE A 462 -19.09 -7.69 -9.71
N ILE A 463 -18.97 -7.34 -8.43
CA ILE A 463 -17.93 -6.45 -7.93
C ILE A 463 -16.96 -7.23 -7.03
N GLY A 464 -15.67 -7.02 -7.23
CA GLY A 464 -14.58 -7.68 -6.49
C GLY A 464 -13.77 -6.70 -5.66
N GLY A 465 -13.28 -7.15 -4.51
CA GLY A 465 -12.47 -6.34 -3.59
C GLY A 465 -11.55 -7.17 -2.71
N MET A 466 -10.75 -6.49 -1.89
CA MET A 466 -9.70 -7.08 -1.05
C MET A 466 -10.23 -7.70 0.26
N GLY A 467 -11.46 -7.38 0.66
CA GLY A 467 -12.07 -7.90 1.88
C GLY A 467 -13.52 -7.46 2.03
N GLU A 468 -14.21 -7.99 3.05
CA GLU A 468 -15.62 -7.66 3.30
C GLU A 468 -15.80 -6.17 3.59
N LEU A 469 -14.94 -5.60 4.45
CA LEU A 469 -15.00 -4.18 4.79
C LEU A 469 -14.75 -3.29 3.57
N HIS A 470 -13.83 -3.66 2.69
CA HIS A 470 -13.57 -2.94 1.44
C HIS A 470 -14.84 -2.86 0.58
N LEU A 471 -15.50 -3.99 0.32
CA LEU A 471 -16.74 -4.02 -0.47
C LEU A 471 -17.91 -3.31 0.23
N GLU A 472 -18.04 -3.43 1.55
CA GLU A 472 -19.06 -2.67 2.31
C GLU A 472 -18.87 -1.16 2.16
N VAL A 473 -17.64 -0.66 2.27
CA VAL A 473 -17.32 0.75 2.09
C VAL A 473 -17.70 1.22 0.68
N LEU A 474 -17.32 0.47 -0.34
CA LEU A 474 -17.63 0.82 -1.74
C LEU A 474 -19.14 0.85 -2.01
N VAL A 475 -19.88 -0.14 -1.51
CA VAL A 475 -21.36 -0.19 -1.64
C VAL A 475 -22.00 0.97 -0.90
N ASP A 476 -21.55 1.30 0.29
CA ASP A 476 -22.08 2.42 1.05
C ASP A 476 -21.74 3.77 0.39
N ARG A 477 -20.57 3.92 -0.23
CA ARG A 477 -20.22 5.06 -1.09
C ARG A 477 -21.17 5.18 -2.30
N MET A 478 -21.47 4.07 -2.97
CA MET A 478 -22.44 4.07 -4.07
C MET A 478 -23.79 4.61 -3.60
N ARG A 479 -24.23 4.23 -2.41
CA ARG A 479 -25.48 4.69 -1.82
C ARG A 479 -25.45 6.17 -1.42
N ARG A 480 -24.44 6.62 -0.68
CA ARG A 480 -24.36 7.98 -0.13
C ARG A 480 -23.97 9.03 -1.19
N GLU A 481 -22.92 8.77 -1.94
CA GLU A 481 -22.35 9.73 -2.88
C GLU A 481 -23.11 9.75 -4.21
N PHE A 482 -23.51 8.56 -4.71
CA PHE A 482 -24.16 8.42 -6.03
C PHE A 482 -25.67 8.18 -5.96
N ARG A 483 -26.23 8.03 -4.75
CA ARG A 483 -27.65 7.77 -4.51
C ARG A 483 -28.15 6.55 -5.29
N VAL A 484 -27.37 5.47 -5.28
CA VAL A 484 -27.71 4.19 -5.90
C VAL A 484 -28.42 3.32 -4.88
N GLU A 485 -29.63 2.86 -5.22
CA GLU A 485 -30.32 1.82 -4.47
C GLU A 485 -30.08 0.47 -5.16
N ALA A 486 -29.37 -0.43 -4.47
CA ALA A 486 -29.01 -1.75 -4.98
C ALA A 486 -29.19 -2.84 -3.93
N ASN A 487 -29.47 -4.06 -4.40
CA ASN A 487 -29.37 -5.27 -3.61
C ASN A 487 -27.95 -5.84 -3.75
N VAL A 488 -27.38 -6.24 -2.64
CA VAL A 488 -26.04 -6.83 -2.60
C VAL A 488 -26.16 -8.29 -2.18
N GLY A 489 -25.58 -9.19 -2.96
CA GLY A 489 -25.53 -10.60 -2.68
C GLY A 489 -24.62 -10.94 -1.50
N LYS A 490 -24.56 -12.22 -1.13
CA LYS A 490 -23.58 -12.70 -0.13
C LYS A 490 -22.19 -12.73 -0.74
N PRO A 491 -21.14 -12.42 0.03
CA PRO A 491 -19.76 -12.54 -0.43
C PRO A 491 -19.45 -13.95 -0.91
N GLN A 492 -18.72 -14.04 -2.01
CA GLN A 492 -18.24 -15.30 -2.56
C GLN A 492 -16.72 -15.21 -2.74
N VAL A 493 -16.08 -16.36 -2.62
CA VAL A 493 -14.62 -16.47 -2.80
C VAL A 493 -14.28 -16.35 -4.28
N ALA A 494 -13.30 -15.54 -4.60
CA ALA A 494 -12.72 -15.48 -5.94
C ALA A 494 -11.71 -16.62 -6.11
N TYR A 495 -12.21 -17.77 -6.54
CA TYR A 495 -11.35 -18.89 -6.92
C TYR A 495 -10.53 -18.54 -8.18
N ARG A 496 -9.41 -19.23 -8.35
CA ARG A 496 -8.55 -19.17 -9.53
C ARG A 496 -8.33 -20.56 -10.09
N GLU A 497 -7.83 -20.62 -11.31
CA GLU A 497 -7.37 -21.87 -11.92
C GLU A 497 -5.86 -21.76 -12.22
N THR A 498 -5.17 -22.91 -12.22
CA THR A 498 -3.79 -22.99 -12.70
C THR A 498 -3.53 -24.40 -13.28
N ILE A 499 -2.32 -24.63 -13.76
CA ILE A 499 -1.91 -25.90 -14.32
C ILE A 499 -0.78 -26.52 -13.47
N ARG A 500 -0.75 -27.86 -13.38
CA ARG A 500 0.29 -28.58 -12.64
C ARG A 500 1.46 -29.05 -13.52
N LYS A 501 1.22 -29.22 -14.82
CA LYS A 501 2.18 -29.87 -15.73
C LYS A 501 2.44 -28.99 -16.95
N ALA A 502 3.68 -29.00 -17.37
CA ALA A 502 4.03 -28.45 -18.67
C ALA A 502 3.46 -29.32 -19.82
N VAL A 503 3.04 -28.65 -20.87
CA VAL A 503 2.68 -29.27 -22.14
C VAL A 503 3.58 -28.64 -23.20
N GLU A 504 4.52 -29.43 -23.69
CA GLU A 504 5.57 -28.90 -24.60
C GLU A 504 5.00 -28.38 -25.91
N ARG A 505 4.02 -29.08 -26.50
CA ARG A 505 3.49 -28.75 -27.81
C ARG A 505 2.02 -29.10 -27.98
N VAL A 506 1.26 -28.13 -28.48
CA VAL A 506 -0.08 -28.30 -29.03
C VAL A 506 -0.14 -27.58 -30.36
N ASP A 507 -0.54 -28.30 -31.39
CA ASP A 507 -0.78 -27.77 -32.73
C ASP A 507 -2.26 -27.51 -32.91
N TYR A 508 -2.62 -26.26 -33.21
CA TYR A 508 -3.99 -25.89 -33.50
C TYR A 508 -4.08 -25.16 -34.85
N THR A 509 -5.05 -25.54 -35.68
CA THR A 509 -5.31 -24.90 -36.96
C THR A 509 -6.74 -24.37 -36.99
N HIS A 510 -6.89 -23.06 -36.99
CA HIS A 510 -8.15 -22.40 -37.28
C HIS A 510 -8.34 -22.29 -38.77
N LYS A 511 -9.36 -22.97 -39.31
CA LYS A 511 -9.74 -22.90 -40.74
C LYS A 511 -11.25 -22.79 -40.87
N LYS A 512 -11.74 -21.70 -41.45
CA LYS A 512 -13.16 -21.48 -41.70
C LYS A 512 -13.32 -20.94 -43.14
N GLN A 513 -14.17 -21.57 -43.92
CA GLN A 513 -14.55 -21.14 -45.26
C GLN A 513 -16.07 -20.95 -45.30
N THR A 514 -16.52 -19.72 -45.47
CA THR A 514 -17.94 -19.37 -45.60
C THR A 514 -18.03 -18.34 -46.71
N GLY A 515 -18.26 -18.79 -47.96
CA GLY A 515 -18.69 -17.98 -49.10
C GLY A 515 -18.08 -16.57 -49.27
N GLY A 516 -16.75 -16.43 -49.19
CA GLY A 516 -16.01 -15.17 -49.28
C GLY A 516 -14.57 -15.38 -48.86
N THR A 517 -13.90 -14.34 -48.32
CA THR A 517 -12.54 -14.47 -47.77
C THR A 517 -12.55 -15.47 -46.62
N GLY A 518 -11.75 -16.54 -46.67
CA GLY A 518 -11.63 -17.55 -45.62
C GLY A 518 -10.93 -17.01 -44.36
N GLN A 519 -10.88 -17.84 -43.34
CA GLN A 519 -10.06 -17.58 -42.12
C GLN A 519 -9.04 -18.71 -41.99
N PHE A 520 -7.77 -18.38 -41.85
CA PHE A 520 -6.72 -19.36 -41.63
C PHE A 520 -5.68 -18.84 -40.63
N ALA A 521 -5.40 -19.63 -39.60
CA ALA A 521 -4.27 -19.43 -38.71
C ALA A 521 -3.83 -20.79 -38.15
N LYS A 522 -2.56 -21.09 -38.20
CA LYS A 522 -1.98 -22.25 -37.52
C LYS A 522 -0.99 -21.77 -36.48
N VAL A 523 -1.13 -22.25 -35.24
CA VAL A 523 -0.21 -21.98 -34.15
C VAL A 523 0.24 -23.26 -33.48
N GLN A 524 1.46 -23.27 -33.03
CA GLN A 524 2.04 -24.33 -32.22
C GLN A 524 2.52 -23.70 -30.91
N ILE A 525 1.86 -24.02 -29.81
CA ILE A 525 2.17 -23.46 -28.50
C ILE A 525 2.54 -24.53 -27.48
N GLY A 526 3.38 -24.17 -26.52
CA GLY A 526 3.59 -24.88 -25.27
C GLY A 526 3.08 -24.03 -24.09
N ILE A 527 2.74 -24.70 -23.01
CA ILE A 527 2.42 -24.01 -21.75
C ILE A 527 3.14 -24.68 -20.60
N GLU A 528 3.54 -23.91 -19.61
CA GLU A 528 4.16 -24.42 -18.39
C GLU A 528 3.73 -23.60 -17.16
N PRO A 529 3.65 -24.22 -15.98
CA PRO A 529 3.38 -23.47 -14.75
C PRO A 529 4.60 -22.61 -14.40
N LEU A 530 4.35 -21.40 -13.85
CA LEU A 530 5.38 -20.58 -13.26
C LEU A 530 5.80 -21.14 -11.88
N GLU A 531 7.06 -20.99 -11.53
CA GLU A 531 7.61 -21.53 -10.29
C GLU A 531 7.27 -20.65 -9.08
N GLY A 532 7.29 -21.24 -7.88
CA GLY A 532 7.21 -20.50 -6.62
C GLY A 532 5.83 -19.92 -6.26
N GLY A 533 4.75 -20.34 -6.95
CA GLY A 533 3.40 -19.79 -6.69
C GLY A 533 3.17 -18.42 -7.33
N ASP A 534 4.02 -18.05 -8.27
CA ASP A 534 3.85 -16.84 -9.07
C ASP A 534 2.52 -16.90 -9.83
N THR A 535 1.68 -15.90 -9.63
CA THR A 535 0.36 -15.76 -10.26
C THR A 535 0.38 -14.93 -11.55
N SER A 536 1.55 -14.50 -11.99
CA SER A 536 1.73 -13.71 -13.21
C SER A 536 1.48 -14.52 -14.49
N TYR A 537 1.50 -13.81 -15.59
CA TYR A 537 1.42 -14.37 -16.93
C TYR A 537 2.66 -14.02 -17.73
N GLU A 538 3.23 -14.98 -18.44
CA GLU A 538 4.35 -14.74 -19.33
C GLU A 538 4.08 -15.27 -20.73
N PHE A 539 4.47 -14.49 -21.75
CA PHE A 539 4.41 -14.92 -23.15
C PHE A 539 5.81 -14.92 -23.76
N VAL A 540 6.24 -16.07 -24.26
CA VAL A 540 7.55 -16.26 -24.87
C VAL A 540 7.39 -16.59 -26.36
N ASN A 541 7.93 -15.73 -27.21
CA ASN A 541 7.93 -15.95 -28.64
C ASN A 541 9.24 -16.65 -29.10
N LYS A 542 9.13 -17.85 -29.62
CA LYS A 542 10.25 -18.62 -30.22
C LYS A 542 10.12 -18.82 -31.74
N VAL A 543 9.18 -18.13 -32.38
CA VAL A 543 8.98 -18.24 -33.83
C VAL A 543 10.19 -17.69 -34.59
N THR A 544 10.72 -18.47 -35.53
CA THR A 544 11.85 -18.10 -36.39
C THR A 544 11.46 -18.19 -37.85
N GLY A 545 12.17 -17.46 -38.72
CA GLY A 545 12.02 -17.58 -40.20
C GLY A 545 10.74 -16.97 -40.75
N GLY A 546 10.02 -16.11 -40.02
CA GLY A 546 8.84 -15.40 -40.56
C GLY A 546 7.63 -16.29 -40.83
N ARG A 547 7.54 -17.48 -40.21
CA ARG A 547 6.42 -18.42 -40.38
C ARG A 547 5.09 -17.88 -39.88
N ILE A 548 5.13 -16.99 -38.89
CA ILE A 548 4.03 -16.11 -38.49
C ILE A 548 4.53 -14.69 -38.68
N PRO A 549 3.82 -13.82 -39.43
CA PRO A 549 4.13 -12.41 -39.54
C PRO A 549 4.14 -11.76 -38.14
N LYS A 550 5.09 -10.85 -37.90
CA LYS A 550 5.27 -10.22 -36.58
C LYS A 550 4.01 -9.52 -36.10
N GLU A 551 3.21 -9.00 -36.99
CA GLU A 551 1.93 -8.32 -36.72
C GLU A 551 0.86 -9.22 -36.09
N TYR A 552 0.93 -10.56 -36.32
CA TYR A 552 -0.04 -11.51 -35.75
C TYR A 552 0.38 -12.15 -34.43
N ILE A 553 1.64 -12.01 -34.03
CA ILE A 553 2.14 -12.56 -32.76
C ILE A 553 1.41 -11.97 -31.53
N PRO A 554 1.20 -10.64 -31.46
CA PRO A 554 0.39 -10.06 -30.37
C PRO A 554 -1.05 -10.56 -30.31
N SER A 555 -1.62 -10.95 -31.48
CA SER A 555 -2.98 -11.51 -31.55
C SER A 555 -3.05 -12.92 -30.98
N VAL A 556 -1.98 -13.73 -31.12
CA VAL A 556 -1.91 -15.06 -30.49
C VAL A 556 -1.86 -14.90 -28.95
N ASP A 557 -1.04 -13.97 -28.47
CA ASP A 557 -0.92 -13.64 -27.06
C ASP A 557 -2.27 -13.15 -26.48
N ALA A 558 -2.89 -12.17 -27.11
CA ALA A 558 -4.21 -11.68 -26.72
C ALA A 558 -5.29 -12.79 -26.70
N GLY A 559 -5.22 -13.75 -27.62
CA GLY A 559 -6.10 -14.91 -27.63
C GLY A 559 -5.88 -15.86 -26.46
N ALA A 560 -4.62 -16.09 -26.07
CA ALA A 560 -4.30 -16.91 -24.90
C ALA A 560 -4.76 -16.22 -23.60
N GLN A 561 -4.50 -14.93 -23.44
CA GLN A 561 -4.95 -14.16 -22.28
C GLN A 561 -6.48 -14.15 -22.16
N GLU A 562 -7.21 -13.96 -23.26
CA GLU A 562 -8.67 -14.03 -23.24
C GLU A 562 -9.18 -15.43 -22.81
N ALA A 563 -8.51 -16.49 -23.27
CA ALA A 563 -8.87 -17.85 -22.83
C ALA A 563 -8.61 -18.08 -21.34
N MET A 564 -7.58 -17.46 -20.78
CA MET A 564 -7.27 -17.52 -19.35
C MET A 564 -8.36 -16.87 -18.49
N GLN A 565 -8.96 -15.77 -18.94
CA GLN A 565 -10.01 -15.08 -18.20
C GLN A 565 -11.23 -15.96 -17.91
N PHE A 566 -11.53 -16.90 -18.80
CA PHE A 566 -12.69 -17.80 -18.69
C PHE A 566 -12.34 -19.17 -18.09
N GLY A 567 -11.09 -19.42 -17.78
CA GLY A 567 -10.65 -20.70 -17.22
C GLY A 567 -10.98 -21.94 -18.06
N ILE A 568 -10.80 -23.11 -17.47
CA ILE A 568 -11.01 -24.40 -18.14
C ILE A 568 -11.89 -25.37 -17.34
N LEU A 569 -11.86 -25.27 -16.00
CA LEU A 569 -12.55 -26.18 -15.09
C LEU A 569 -13.95 -25.70 -14.70
N ALA A 570 -14.01 -24.47 -14.20
CA ALA A 570 -15.20 -23.91 -13.57
C ALA A 570 -15.47 -22.45 -13.97
N GLY A 571 -14.73 -21.93 -14.94
CA GLY A 571 -14.90 -20.56 -15.43
C GLY A 571 -14.13 -19.51 -14.64
N TYR A 572 -13.23 -19.91 -13.75
CA TYR A 572 -12.41 -18.97 -13.00
C TYR A 572 -11.13 -18.63 -13.76
N GLU A 573 -10.67 -17.39 -13.61
CA GLU A 573 -9.47 -16.90 -14.26
C GLU A 573 -8.25 -17.78 -13.94
N MET A 574 -7.49 -18.15 -15.00
CA MET A 574 -6.23 -18.89 -14.86
C MET A 574 -5.08 -17.94 -14.55
N THR A 575 -4.18 -18.38 -13.68
CA THR A 575 -2.99 -17.63 -13.27
C THR A 575 -1.76 -18.53 -13.20
N GLY A 576 -0.56 -17.93 -13.15
CA GLY A 576 0.70 -18.67 -13.00
C GLY A 576 1.08 -19.50 -14.20
N VAL A 577 0.86 -19.00 -15.43
CA VAL A 577 1.08 -19.75 -16.65
C VAL A 577 2.01 -18.99 -17.60
N ARG A 578 3.03 -19.67 -18.08
CA ARG A 578 3.85 -19.21 -19.19
C ARG A 578 3.39 -19.88 -20.48
N VAL A 579 3.13 -19.07 -21.52
CA VAL A 579 2.77 -19.51 -22.86
C VAL A 579 3.96 -19.34 -23.79
N ILE A 580 4.34 -20.38 -24.49
CA ILE A 580 5.47 -20.38 -25.42
C ILE A 580 4.94 -20.61 -26.83
N LEU A 581 5.07 -19.61 -27.71
CA LEU A 581 4.74 -19.75 -29.12
C LEU A 581 5.97 -20.29 -29.88
N HIS A 582 5.92 -21.56 -30.27
CA HIS A 582 7.03 -22.25 -30.93
C HIS A 582 7.07 -22.05 -32.44
N ASP A 583 5.94 -22.19 -33.12
CA ASP A 583 5.84 -22.16 -34.56
C ASP A 583 4.41 -21.91 -35.04
N GLY A 584 4.20 -21.77 -36.34
CA GLY A 584 2.89 -21.64 -36.94
C GLY A 584 2.94 -21.52 -38.45
N ALA A 585 1.79 -21.22 -39.04
CA ALA A 585 1.70 -20.95 -40.47
C ALA A 585 0.57 -19.95 -40.72
N TYR A 586 0.74 -19.15 -41.76
CA TYR A 586 -0.23 -18.20 -42.27
C TYR A 586 -0.58 -18.44 -43.71
N HIS A 587 -1.64 -17.85 -44.22
CA HIS A 587 -2.05 -17.83 -45.59
C HIS A 587 -2.17 -16.38 -46.04
N GLU A 588 -1.59 -16.04 -47.20
CA GLU A 588 -1.46 -14.65 -47.67
C GLU A 588 -2.80 -13.90 -47.79
N VAL A 589 -3.89 -14.60 -48.03
CA VAL A 589 -5.22 -13.99 -48.27
C VAL A 589 -6.17 -14.21 -47.09
N ASP A 590 -6.10 -15.38 -46.41
CA ASP A 590 -7.10 -15.80 -45.41
C ASP A 590 -6.64 -15.61 -43.96
N SER A 591 -5.42 -15.14 -43.74
CA SER A 591 -4.93 -14.84 -42.38
C SER A 591 -5.26 -13.42 -41.96
N SER A 592 -5.62 -13.28 -40.67
CA SER A 592 -5.95 -12.00 -40.03
C SER A 592 -5.61 -12.06 -38.55
N GLU A 593 -5.52 -10.89 -37.91
CA GLU A 593 -5.37 -10.77 -36.44
C GLU A 593 -6.44 -11.57 -35.70
N LEU A 594 -7.70 -11.49 -36.15
CA LEU A 594 -8.81 -12.24 -35.56
C LEU A 594 -8.62 -13.75 -35.68
N ALA A 595 -8.15 -14.24 -36.83
CA ALA A 595 -7.90 -15.68 -37.03
C ALA A 595 -6.80 -16.20 -36.11
N PHE A 596 -5.72 -15.42 -35.89
CA PHE A 596 -4.65 -15.76 -34.97
C PHE A 596 -5.07 -15.63 -33.52
N LYS A 597 -5.91 -14.66 -33.16
CA LYS A 597 -6.49 -14.53 -31.81
C LYS A 597 -7.34 -15.77 -31.49
N ILE A 598 -8.21 -16.19 -32.38
CA ILE A 598 -9.02 -17.42 -32.21
C ILE A 598 -8.12 -18.66 -32.10
N ALA A 599 -7.11 -18.76 -32.95
CA ALA A 599 -6.18 -19.87 -32.91
C ALA A 599 -5.40 -19.93 -31.60
N GLY A 600 -4.90 -18.81 -31.10
CA GLY A 600 -4.23 -18.68 -29.79
C GLY A 600 -5.13 -19.11 -28.64
N SER A 601 -6.37 -18.62 -28.61
CA SER A 601 -7.37 -18.97 -27.60
C SER A 601 -7.67 -20.47 -27.57
N GLN A 602 -7.93 -21.08 -28.72
CA GLN A 602 -8.28 -22.50 -28.79
C GLN A 602 -7.07 -23.41 -28.52
N ALA A 603 -5.89 -23.04 -29.02
CA ALA A 603 -4.65 -23.75 -28.71
C ALA A 603 -4.36 -23.75 -27.20
N PHE A 604 -4.52 -22.59 -26.55
CA PHE A 604 -4.37 -22.47 -25.10
C PHE A 604 -5.36 -23.37 -24.35
N LYS A 605 -6.66 -23.33 -24.68
CA LYS A 605 -7.69 -24.17 -24.07
C LYS A 605 -7.36 -25.67 -24.20
N GLU A 606 -6.86 -26.10 -25.36
CA GLU A 606 -6.47 -27.48 -25.58
C GLU A 606 -5.23 -27.86 -24.76
N ALA A 607 -4.24 -26.99 -24.71
CA ALA A 607 -3.02 -27.18 -23.90
C ALA A 607 -3.35 -27.26 -22.40
N ALA A 608 -4.14 -26.31 -21.90
CA ALA A 608 -4.52 -26.25 -20.49
C ALA A 608 -5.30 -27.48 -20.03
N ARG A 609 -6.20 -28.04 -20.85
CA ARG A 609 -6.88 -29.31 -20.53
C ARG A 609 -5.90 -30.47 -20.35
N LYS A 610 -4.81 -30.51 -21.13
CA LYS A 610 -3.77 -31.54 -21.04
C LYS A 610 -2.80 -31.33 -19.88
N ALA A 611 -2.70 -30.08 -19.38
CA ALA A 611 -1.76 -29.66 -18.36
C ALA A 611 -2.19 -29.97 -16.92
N SER A 612 -3.23 -30.78 -16.72
CA SER A 612 -3.81 -31.10 -15.40
C SER A 612 -4.23 -29.82 -14.65
N PRO A 613 -5.25 -29.12 -15.12
CA PRO A 613 -5.72 -27.88 -14.48
C PRO A 613 -6.30 -28.18 -13.09
N VAL A 614 -6.12 -27.24 -12.16
CA VAL A 614 -6.58 -27.32 -10.75
C VAL A 614 -7.16 -25.97 -10.32
N LEU A 615 -8.05 -26.02 -9.30
CA LEU A 615 -8.57 -24.84 -8.64
C LEU A 615 -7.63 -24.37 -7.54
N LEU A 616 -7.53 -23.07 -7.41
CA LEU A 616 -6.85 -22.37 -6.33
C LEU A 616 -7.88 -21.61 -5.48
N GLU A 617 -7.66 -21.58 -4.17
CA GLU A 617 -8.41 -20.77 -3.21
C GLU A 617 -7.49 -19.79 -2.49
N PRO A 618 -7.99 -18.59 -2.13
CA PRO A 618 -7.21 -17.64 -1.37
C PRO A 618 -7.05 -18.11 0.07
N MET A 619 -5.80 -18.12 0.54
CA MET A 619 -5.41 -18.41 1.90
C MET A 619 -5.21 -17.12 2.68
N MET A 620 -5.77 -17.07 3.87
CA MET A 620 -5.64 -15.95 4.78
C MET A 620 -4.65 -16.28 5.89
N ALA A 621 -3.65 -15.43 6.08
CA ALA A 621 -2.84 -15.46 7.29
C ALA A 621 -3.69 -14.91 8.44
N VAL A 622 -4.01 -15.77 9.37
CA VAL A 622 -4.87 -15.48 10.54
C VAL A 622 -4.01 -15.47 11.80
N GLU A 623 -4.12 -14.41 12.58
CA GLU A 623 -3.54 -14.33 13.91
C GLU A 623 -4.66 -14.15 14.94
N VAL A 624 -4.75 -15.05 15.91
CA VAL A 624 -5.73 -14.98 16.99
C VAL A 624 -5.01 -14.80 18.31
N THR A 625 -5.31 -13.69 19.00
CA THR A 625 -4.83 -13.41 20.36
C THR A 625 -5.91 -13.78 21.35
N THR A 626 -5.59 -14.69 22.28
CA THR A 626 -6.54 -15.23 23.23
C THR A 626 -5.89 -15.49 24.59
N PRO A 627 -6.64 -15.44 25.73
CA PRO A 627 -6.18 -15.99 26.99
C PRO A 627 -5.83 -17.47 26.87
N GLU A 628 -4.90 -17.95 27.69
CA GLU A 628 -4.43 -19.33 27.68
C GLU A 628 -5.56 -20.37 27.79
N ASP A 629 -6.57 -20.09 28.61
CA ASP A 629 -7.73 -20.95 28.85
C ASP A 629 -8.50 -21.30 27.57
N TYR A 630 -8.51 -20.43 26.57
CA TYR A 630 -9.23 -20.61 25.31
C TYR A 630 -8.34 -21.05 24.13
N MET A 631 -7.02 -21.18 24.34
CA MET A 631 -6.09 -21.51 23.26
C MET A 631 -6.46 -22.84 22.57
N GLY A 632 -6.85 -23.86 23.35
CA GLY A 632 -7.25 -25.16 22.81
C GLY A 632 -8.48 -25.08 21.90
N GLU A 633 -9.47 -24.25 22.27
CA GLU A 633 -10.68 -24.03 21.47
C GLU A 633 -10.36 -23.29 20.17
N VAL A 634 -9.49 -22.29 20.23
CA VAL A 634 -9.04 -21.53 19.05
C VAL A 634 -8.30 -22.42 18.07
N ILE A 635 -7.34 -23.26 18.55
CA ILE A 635 -6.61 -24.21 17.72
C ILE A 635 -7.58 -25.23 17.11
N GLY A 636 -8.50 -25.76 17.89
CA GLY A 636 -9.53 -26.68 17.40
C GLY A 636 -10.42 -26.07 16.33
N ASP A 637 -10.80 -24.80 16.48
CA ASP A 637 -11.62 -24.08 15.51
C ASP A 637 -10.86 -23.82 14.21
N ILE A 638 -9.62 -23.32 14.27
CA ILE A 638 -8.78 -23.09 13.10
C ILE A 638 -8.59 -24.41 12.31
N ASN A 639 -8.28 -25.51 13.01
CA ASN A 639 -8.14 -26.82 12.36
C ASN A 639 -9.44 -27.31 11.71
N SER A 640 -10.61 -27.09 12.36
CA SER A 640 -11.91 -27.46 11.80
C SER A 640 -12.23 -26.69 10.51
N ARG A 641 -11.64 -25.51 10.34
CA ARG A 641 -11.76 -24.64 9.16
C ARG A 641 -10.69 -24.91 8.09
N ARG A 642 -10.13 -26.10 8.05
CA ARG A 642 -9.05 -26.50 7.14
C ARG A 642 -7.78 -25.65 7.31
N GLY A 643 -7.66 -24.95 8.44
CA GLY A 643 -6.52 -24.11 8.75
C GLY A 643 -5.27 -24.93 9.08
N GLN A 644 -4.12 -24.36 8.80
CA GLN A 644 -2.81 -24.93 9.12
C GLN A 644 -2.13 -24.00 10.14
N ILE A 645 -1.95 -24.48 11.37
CA ILE A 645 -1.24 -23.73 12.40
C ILE A 645 0.23 -23.61 12.00
N GLN A 646 0.74 -22.39 11.95
CA GLN A 646 2.13 -22.10 11.61
C GLN A 646 2.99 -21.84 12.84
N ALA A 647 2.47 -21.07 13.81
CA ALA A 647 3.18 -20.73 15.01
C ALA A 647 2.23 -20.52 16.20
N MET A 648 2.76 -20.69 17.38
CA MET A 648 2.11 -20.32 18.65
C MET A 648 3.12 -19.55 19.49
N GLU A 649 2.73 -18.38 19.93
CA GLU A 649 3.60 -17.45 20.66
C GLU A 649 2.91 -17.03 21.97
N GLU A 650 3.71 -16.64 22.95
CA GLU A 650 3.22 -15.96 24.14
C GLU A 650 3.53 -14.47 24.04
N ARG A 651 2.50 -13.66 24.27
CA ARG A 651 2.63 -12.21 24.15
C ARG A 651 1.89 -11.52 25.30
N ALA A 652 2.63 -10.86 26.17
CA ALA A 652 2.07 -10.06 27.27
C ALA A 652 1.02 -10.83 28.11
N GLY A 653 1.25 -12.11 28.40
CA GLY A 653 0.33 -12.97 29.15
C GLY A 653 -0.88 -13.50 28.35
N ALA A 654 -0.93 -13.24 27.06
CA ALA A 654 -1.89 -13.83 26.12
C ALA A 654 -1.19 -14.83 25.18
N ARG A 655 -1.95 -15.77 24.64
CA ARG A 655 -1.49 -16.70 23.62
C ARG A 655 -1.87 -16.19 22.23
N VAL A 656 -0.91 -16.24 21.32
CA VAL A 656 -1.11 -15.87 19.92
C VAL A 656 -0.98 -17.11 19.06
N VAL A 657 -2.05 -17.44 18.33
CA VAL A 657 -2.09 -18.55 17.39
C VAL A 657 -2.07 -17.99 15.98
N LYS A 658 -1.04 -18.34 15.21
CA LYS A 658 -0.90 -17.99 13.80
C LYS A 658 -1.18 -19.17 12.92
N GLY A 659 -1.94 -18.98 11.84
CA GLY A 659 -2.25 -20.04 10.90
C GLY A 659 -2.66 -19.51 9.52
N LEU A 660 -2.62 -20.40 8.54
CA LEU A 660 -3.18 -20.16 7.21
C LEU A 660 -4.53 -20.85 7.11
N VAL A 661 -5.57 -20.11 6.77
CA VAL A 661 -6.94 -20.62 6.68
C VAL A 661 -7.56 -20.19 5.35
N PRO A 662 -8.26 -21.10 4.62
CA PRO A 662 -8.97 -20.71 3.41
C PRO A 662 -10.02 -19.62 3.70
N LEU A 663 -10.10 -18.61 2.86
CA LEU A 663 -11.06 -17.50 3.02
C LEU A 663 -12.51 -18.01 3.10
N SER A 664 -12.86 -19.07 2.34
CA SER A 664 -14.20 -19.69 2.36
C SER A 664 -14.65 -20.11 3.75
N GLU A 665 -13.72 -20.45 4.64
CA GLU A 665 -13.98 -20.91 6.00
C GLU A 665 -13.98 -19.76 7.04
N MET A 666 -13.63 -18.56 6.62
CA MET A 666 -13.49 -17.41 7.51
C MET A 666 -14.73 -16.51 7.58
N PHE A 667 -15.70 -16.70 6.67
CA PHE A 667 -16.95 -15.95 6.74
C PHE A 667 -17.69 -16.21 8.07
N GLY A 668 -18.01 -15.12 8.77
CA GLY A 668 -18.67 -15.18 10.07
C GLY A 668 -17.76 -15.58 11.26
N TYR A 669 -16.45 -15.77 11.03
CA TYR A 669 -15.50 -16.20 12.06
C TYR A 669 -15.50 -15.34 13.33
N VAL A 670 -15.70 -14.03 13.20
CA VAL A 670 -15.75 -13.10 14.36
C VAL A 670 -16.84 -13.48 15.35
N GLY A 671 -18.00 -13.90 14.86
CA GLY A 671 -19.12 -14.32 15.69
C GLY A 671 -18.81 -15.61 16.44
N ASP A 672 -18.24 -16.60 15.73
CA ASP A 672 -17.87 -17.90 16.31
C ASP A 672 -16.76 -17.76 17.34
N LEU A 673 -15.72 -16.97 17.02
CA LEU A 673 -14.62 -16.69 17.94
C LEU A 673 -15.10 -16.04 19.24
N ARG A 674 -15.96 -15.02 19.13
CA ARG A 674 -16.55 -14.34 20.30
C ARG A 674 -17.37 -15.28 21.15
N SER A 675 -18.17 -16.15 20.52
CA SER A 675 -18.98 -17.15 21.23
C SER A 675 -18.12 -18.14 22.00
N LYS A 676 -17.06 -18.66 21.38
CA LYS A 676 -16.15 -19.66 21.96
C LYS A 676 -15.25 -19.10 23.05
N THR A 677 -14.86 -17.84 22.95
CA THR A 677 -13.90 -17.19 23.85
C THR A 677 -14.55 -16.20 24.83
N SER A 678 -15.87 -16.18 24.92
CA SER A 678 -16.63 -15.23 25.75
C SER A 678 -16.26 -13.77 25.46
N GLY A 679 -15.96 -13.46 24.19
CA GLY A 679 -15.55 -12.16 23.73
C GLY A 679 -14.13 -11.73 24.12
N ARG A 680 -13.30 -12.63 24.66
CA ARG A 680 -11.95 -12.32 25.16
C ARG A 680 -10.84 -12.47 24.13
N ALA A 681 -11.12 -13.09 22.99
CA ALA A 681 -10.17 -13.20 21.89
C ALA A 681 -10.40 -12.11 20.85
N SER A 682 -9.31 -11.65 20.27
CA SER A 682 -9.29 -10.83 19.07
C SER A 682 -8.60 -11.59 17.93
N TYR A 683 -8.92 -11.23 16.69
CA TYR A 683 -8.22 -11.78 15.54
C TYR A 683 -7.95 -10.72 14.50
N SER A 684 -6.92 -10.94 13.71
CA SER A 684 -6.69 -10.26 12.46
C SER A 684 -6.49 -11.31 11.36
N MET A 685 -6.85 -10.97 10.13
CA MET A 685 -6.54 -11.79 8.97
C MET A 685 -6.17 -10.90 7.80
N GLN A 686 -5.27 -11.42 6.95
CA GLN A 686 -4.85 -10.76 5.72
C GLN A 686 -4.65 -11.82 4.63
N PHE A 687 -4.79 -11.41 3.38
CA PHE A 687 -4.48 -12.29 2.26
C PHE A 687 -2.99 -12.65 2.30
N ASP A 688 -2.67 -13.93 2.15
CA ASP A 688 -1.32 -14.45 2.10
C ASP A 688 -0.96 -14.92 0.69
N SER A 689 -1.68 -15.92 0.20
CA SER A 689 -1.37 -16.60 -1.06
C SER A 689 -2.58 -17.33 -1.62
N TYR A 690 -2.44 -17.88 -2.82
CA TYR A 690 -3.35 -18.86 -3.36
C TYR A 690 -2.78 -20.27 -3.14
N ALA A 691 -3.61 -21.19 -2.68
CA ALA A 691 -3.28 -22.59 -2.53
C ALA A 691 -4.26 -23.48 -3.29
N GLU A 692 -3.80 -24.68 -3.62
CA GLU A 692 -4.64 -25.63 -4.33
C GLU A 692 -5.79 -26.14 -3.44
N VAL A 693 -7.00 -26.11 -3.99
CA VAL A 693 -8.21 -26.62 -3.34
C VAL A 693 -8.14 -28.14 -3.23
N PRO A 694 -8.41 -28.74 -2.04
CA PRO A 694 -8.51 -30.20 -1.91
C PRO A 694 -9.51 -30.80 -2.90
N ARG A 695 -9.19 -31.97 -3.45
CA ARG A 695 -9.94 -32.57 -4.56
C ARG A 695 -11.43 -32.71 -4.32
N ASN A 696 -11.83 -33.15 -3.14
CA ASN A 696 -13.24 -33.30 -2.77
C ASN A 696 -13.99 -31.97 -2.78
N VAL A 697 -13.36 -30.89 -2.26
CA VAL A 697 -13.94 -29.55 -2.25
C VAL A 697 -13.95 -28.95 -3.66
N ALA A 698 -12.89 -29.18 -4.44
CA ALA A 698 -12.82 -28.72 -5.83
C ALA A 698 -13.94 -29.34 -6.69
N GLU A 699 -14.23 -30.64 -6.53
CA GLU A 699 -15.33 -31.30 -7.25
C GLU A 699 -16.69 -30.68 -6.95
N GLU A 700 -16.95 -30.30 -5.68
CA GLU A 700 -18.19 -29.61 -5.29
C GLU A 700 -18.27 -28.20 -5.89
N ILE A 701 -17.16 -27.45 -5.87
CA ILE A 701 -17.12 -26.08 -6.44
C ILE A 701 -17.34 -26.13 -7.95
N ILE A 702 -16.68 -27.06 -8.65
CA ILE A 702 -16.81 -27.24 -10.10
C ILE A 702 -18.23 -27.64 -10.48
N ALA A 703 -18.85 -28.59 -9.75
CA ALA A 703 -20.23 -29.01 -9.96
C ALA A 703 -21.18 -27.81 -9.80
N LYS A 704 -21.03 -27.06 -8.72
CA LYS A 704 -21.85 -25.87 -8.45
C LYS A 704 -21.68 -24.79 -9.52
N ALA A 705 -20.45 -24.56 -10.00
CA ALA A 705 -20.17 -23.58 -11.07
C ALA A 705 -20.77 -24.00 -12.42
N LYS A 706 -20.92 -25.32 -12.67
CA LYS A 706 -21.56 -25.86 -13.85
C LYS A 706 -23.09 -26.02 -13.76
N GLY A 707 -23.66 -25.66 -12.60
CA GLY A 707 -25.11 -25.77 -12.39
C GLY A 707 -25.62 -27.19 -12.16
N GLU A 708 -24.73 -28.12 -11.76
CA GLU A 708 -25.04 -29.54 -11.46
C GLU A 708 -25.41 -29.76 -9.99
#